data_6441f78bce2d4abb4b55121cc4695f81
#
_entry.id   6441f78bce2d4abb4b55121cc4695f81
#
_cell.length_a   1.000
_cell.length_b   1.000
_cell.length_c   1.000
_cell.angle_alpha   90.00
_cell.angle_beta   90.00
_cell.angle_gamma   90.00
#
_symmetry.space_group_name_H-M   'P 1'
#
loop_
_entity.id
_entity.type
_entity.pdbx_description
1 polymer ?
#
loop_
_entity_poly.entity_id
_entity_poly.type
_entity_poly.pdbx_seq_one_letter_code
_entity_poly.pdbx_strand_id
1 'polypeptide(L)'
;MKYKFEGRERYKTSSQASAYRYMPRKLMPVFIVTAIIVGFIIFITVFLTRQKDNGNYISRALASRMLVLLDMDKPSTAGMASGKENAGYDADNPLLWYVKYMDELDNDGYIEWSDDEYYEQEFAYNAFTYGELREYLVSKDWDVSNMVEETGVDIKRGKASKKIKKTEFDKIYDYMVLVNGNAGGVVRRELTIVGTPANMTAKQIRQFGSWSCVAQEGVFDFEGLTMDAYSDRKICVFSRGNSVISVLAVVDDSVTYSNVWLCSTQDNKLEAYISGVYREFEISPLENDFENTIADIGIESGKVKQLTIKNDTISGKVLRVSNTAVEIDGYGSVDIADNFRVYKNYGILEEKSIDDILVGYELADFVVADGKICAAVIKKELHAENIRVLIMNTGYGSIFHDRVTLTSDAGFVIHKKDEDITIAGGELVDIYPDSEYMSEGRITMTPMGLNSTITVLSVERSYGNPYYGGTLEIASEDNGLVIVNDLPLEEYLYHVVPSEMPAGFGVEALKVQAVCARSYAYMHIMNNSYRTYGAHVDDSVGYQVYNNIKEQPDSTQAVKETYGQVMRSGDGIVAAYYYSTSCGYMSDLSLWGGQKGGIYNEKTVNPDGESIDLSDDEKFKKFITSENETDYDYEFPFYRWSVELDRDYLTGRINEYLGIRHTSEPGNILIKNTAGEYVSVDNPYVGDVLSFETEERTSSGAIRKLIIHGTDADAMVCGELNIRYVLGPGENKIMTHTQTETSFDFLPSAYIYIEELYDDGAVSGYRILGGGYGHGIGMSQNAVSAMVKRGMKYDDVLEFFYNNVDIVNIY
;
A
#
# COMPACT_ATOMS: atom_id res chain seq x y z
N MET A 1 -29.04 27.51 44.43
CA MET A 1 -30.42 27.04 44.23
C MET A 1 -30.38 25.58 43.78
N LYS A 2 -30.94 24.72 44.65
CA LYS A 2 -31.09 23.28 44.40
C LYS A 2 -32.27 23.08 43.46
N TYR A 3 -32.09 22.23 42.41
CA TYR A 3 -33.28 21.49 41.89
C TYR A 3 -32.91 20.04 41.67
N LYS A 4 -33.73 19.16 42.28
CA LYS A 4 -33.83 17.73 42.13
C LYS A 4 -34.47 17.39 40.79
N PHE A 5 -34.03 16.30 40.16
CA PHE A 5 -34.87 15.55 39.22
C PHE A 5 -35.15 14.15 39.72
N GLU A 6 -36.40 13.87 39.98
CA GLU A 6 -37.03 12.55 40.02
C GLU A 6 -37.77 12.35 38.69
N GLY A 7 -37.77 11.12 38.22
CA GLY A 7 -38.70 10.72 37.16
C GLY A 7 -38.20 9.43 36.43
N ARG A 8 -38.66 8.30 36.96
CA ARG A 8 -38.56 6.98 36.34
C ARG A 8 -39.45 6.94 35.10
N GLU A 9 -39.01 6.22 34.04
CA GLU A 9 -39.86 5.24 33.38
C GLU A 9 -39.06 4.11 32.74
N ARG A 10 -39.62 2.90 32.88
CA ARG A 10 -39.04 1.62 32.47
C ARG A 10 -39.47 1.33 31.02
N TYR A 11 -38.52 0.91 30.18
CA TYR A 11 -38.89 0.04 29.05
C TYR A 11 -38.21 -1.33 29.20
N LYS A 12 -39.04 -2.35 29.18
CA LYS A 12 -38.66 -3.76 29.12
C LYS A 12 -38.22 -4.10 27.70
N THR A 13 -37.03 -4.66 27.55
CA THR A 13 -36.72 -5.52 26.42
C THR A 13 -36.30 -6.89 26.93
N SER A 14 -36.94 -7.88 26.34
CA SER A 14 -36.94 -9.29 26.71
C SER A 14 -35.64 -9.99 26.35
N SER A 15 -35.16 -10.77 27.32
CA SER A 15 -34.63 -12.14 27.21
C SER A 15 -33.80 -12.55 25.98
N GLN A 16 -32.48 -12.56 26.15
CA GLN A 16 -31.58 -13.63 25.71
C GLN A 16 -30.23 -13.62 26.47
N ALA A 17 -30.24 -13.39 27.77
CA ALA A 17 -29.01 -13.46 28.59
C ALA A 17 -29.30 -14.32 29.85
N SER A 18 -29.73 -15.57 29.66
CA SER A 18 -30.01 -16.43 30.80
C SER A 18 -29.41 -17.85 30.74
N ALA A 19 -28.36 -18.08 29.96
CA ALA A 19 -27.67 -19.39 29.95
C ALA A 19 -26.40 -19.46 30.83
N TYR A 20 -25.93 -18.36 31.40
CA TYR A 20 -24.69 -18.34 32.18
C TYR A 20 -24.87 -18.16 33.71
N ARG A 21 -26.07 -18.26 34.25
CA ARG A 21 -26.31 -17.92 35.67
C ARG A 21 -26.48 -19.09 36.65
N TYR A 22 -26.21 -20.33 36.21
CA TYR A 22 -26.30 -21.48 37.14
C TYR A 22 -25.20 -22.50 36.87
N MET A 23 -23.93 -22.14 37.06
CA MET A 23 -22.88 -23.11 37.36
C MET A 23 -22.47 -22.94 38.84
N PRO A 24 -22.54 -23.96 39.64
CA PRO A 24 -22.08 -23.92 41.04
C PRO A 24 -20.58 -23.61 41.04
N ARG A 25 -20.17 -22.60 41.81
CA ARG A 25 -18.75 -22.19 41.97
C ARG A 25 -17.74 -23.31 42.25
N LYS A 26 -18.21 -24.50 42.62
CA LYS A 26 -17.39 -25.70 42.87
C LYS A 26 -17.04 -26.53 41.64
N LEU A 27 -17.70 -26.29 40.48
CA LEU A 27 -17.42 -27.00 39.22
C LEU A 27 -16.52 -26.19 38.27
N MET A 28 -16.34 -24.89 38.51
CA MET A 28 -15.51 -24.02 37.69
C MET A 28 -14.02 -24.47 37.60
N PRO A 29 -13.38 -24.91 38.72
CA PRO A 29 -12.02 -25.46 38.65
C PRO A 29 -11.91 -26.77 37.85
N VAL A 30 -12.95 -27.60 37.90
CA VAL A 30 -12.98 -28.91 37.19
C VAL A 30 -13.13 -28.66 35.69
N PHE A 31 -13.97 -27.70 35.28
CA PHE A 31 -14.07 -27.35 33.84
C PHE A 31 -12.82 -26.70 33.29
N ILE A 32 -12.15 -25.85 34.05
CA ILE A 32 -10.86 -25.24 33.65
C ILE A 32 -9.77 -26.32 33.56
N VAL A 33 -9.71 -27.22 34.54
CA VAL A 33 -8.74 -28.33 34.51
C VAL A 33 -9.06 -29.32 33.38
N THR A 34 -10.34 -29.59 33.09
CA THR A 34 -10.74 -30.45 31.96
C THR A 34 -10.43 -29.78 30.61
N ALA A 35 -10.68 -28.46 30.48
CA ALA A 35 -10.32 -27.70 29.28
C ALA A 35 -8.80 -27.63 29.07
N ILE A 36 -8.02 -27.51 30.15
CA ILE A 36 -6.55 -27.54 30.10
C ILE A 36 -6.08 -28.96 29.74
N ILE A 37 -6.69 -30.01 30.31
CA ILE A 37 -6.33 -31.39 29.98
C ILE A 37 -6.70 -31.74 28.55
N VAL A 38 -7.87 -31.32 28.07
CA VAL A 38 -8.29 -31.49 26.67
C VAL A 38 -7.38 -30.69 25.73
N GLY A 39 -7.05 -29.43 26.07
CA GLY A 39 -6.08 -28.62 25.35
C GLY A 39 -4.68 -29.27 25.34
N PHE A 40 -4.24 -29.85 26.45
CA PHE A 40 -2.96 -30.57 26.56
C PHE A 40 -2.99 -31.91 25.81
N ILE A 41 -4.11 -32.64 25.81
CA ILE A 41 -4.28 -33.86 25.02
C ILE A 41 -4.29 -33.53 23.52
N ILE A 42 -5.00 -32.46 23.11
CA ILE A 42 -4.96 -31.98 21.71
C ILE A 42 -3.55 -31.55 21.35
N PHE A 43 -2.85 -30.80 22.20
CA PHE A 43 -1.46 -30.40 22.02
C PHE A 43 -0.53 -31.62 21.91
N ILE A 44 -0.67 -32.62 22.81
CA ILE A 44 0.11 -33.85 22.74
C ILE A 44 -0.24 -34.67 21.50
N THR A 45 -1.49 -34.73 21.09
CA THR A 45 -1.93 -35.44 19.89
C THR A 45 -1.38 -34.75 18.63
N VAL A 46 -1.47 -33.42 18.56
CA VAL A 46 -0.86 -32.63 17.49
C VAL A 46 0.66 -32.77 17.51
N PHE A 47 1.27 -32.72 18.68
CA PHE A 47 2.73 -32.92 18.84
C PHE A 47 3.18 -34.35 18.44
N LEU A 48 2.42 -35.40 18.83
CA LEU A 48 2.73 -36.76 18.48
C LEU A 48 2.43 -37.10 17.02
N THR A 49 1.43 -36.49 16.40
CA THR A 49 1.19 -36.59 14.96
C THR A 49 2.24 -35.81 14.14
N ARG A 50 2.75 -34.68 14.66
CA ARG A 50 3.92 -34.00 14.09
C ARG A 50 5.22 -34.86 14.13
N GLN A 51 5.37 -35.81 15.07
CA GLN A 51 6.55 -36.63 15.23
C GLN A 51 6.50 -38.02 14.53
N LYS A 52 5.42 -38.36 13.82
CA LYS A 52 5.40 -39.57 12.98
C LYS A 52 6.13 -39.42 11.65
N ASP A 53 7.15 -38.60 11.59
CA ASP A 53 8.16 -38.67 10.54
C ASP A 53 8.95 -39.99 10.78
N ASN A 54 8.92 -40.88 9.81
CA ASN A 54 9.64 -42.15 9.88
C ASN A 54 11.17 -41.97 9.87
N GLY A 55 11.67 -40.97 10.54
CA GLY A 55 13.07 -40.61 10.90
C GLY A 55 14.11 -40.54 9.79
N ASN A 56 13.88 -41.20 8.64
CA ASN A 56 14.79 -41.23 7.50
C ASN A 56 14.10 -41.25 6.13
N TYR A 57 12.80 -41.44 6.07
CA TYR A 57 12.02 -41.55 4.83
C TYR A 57 11.05 -40.39 4.69
N ILE A 58 10.86 -39.90 3.45
CA ILE A 58 9.84 -38.90 3.22
C ILE A 58 8.45 -39.53 3.25
N SER A 59 7.47 -38.86 3.88
CA SER A 59 6.07 -39.29 3.89
C SER A 59 5.37 -38.97 2.57
N ARG A 60 4.29 -39.67 2.24
CA ARG A 60 3.42 -39.33 1.09
C ARG A 60 2.89 -37.92 1.20
N ALA A 61 2.39 -37.53 2.38
CA ALA A 61 1.89 -36.17 2.65
C ALA A 61 2.91 -35.09 2.31
N LEU A 62 4.15 -35.22 2.77
CA LEU A 62 5.18 -34.20 2.51
C LEU A 62 5.65 -34.25 1.05
N ALA A 63 5.82 -35.45 0.48
CA ALA A 63 6.20 -35.59 -0.93
C ALA A 63 5.15 -34.97 -1.84
N SER A 64 3.86 -35.22 -1.62
CA SER A 64 2.77 -34.66 -2.39
C SER A 64 2.78 -33.10 -2.32
N ARG A 65 2.92 -32.54 -1.13
CA ARG A 65 3.03 -31.07 -0.97
C ARG A 65 4.21 -30.50 -1.75
N MET A 66 5.39 -31.16 -1.67
CA MET A 66 6.57 -30.70 -2.39
C MET A 66 6.35 -30.76 -3.91
N LEU A 67 5.81 -31.87 -4.43
CA LEU A 67 5.59 -32.07 -5.86
C LEU A 67 4.52 -31.11 -6.44
N VAL A 68 3.40 -30.88 -5.74
CA VAL A 68 2.36 -29.94 -6.16
C VAL A 68 2.88 -28.51 -6.16
N LEU A 69 3.62 -28.09 -5.13
CA LEU A 69 4.14 -26.74 -5.04
C LEU A 69 5.29 -26.45 -6.02
N LEU A 70 5.81 -27.46 -6.70
CA LEU A 70 6.76 -27.29 -7.79
C LEU A 70 6.10 -26.79 -9.09
N ASP A 71 4.78 -26.97 -9.26
CA ASP A 71 4.05 -26.61 -10.46
C ASP A 71 3.61 -25.13 -10.42
N MET A 72 3.95 -24.38 -11.48
CA MET A 72 3.62 -22.94 -11.58
C MET A 72 2.13 -22.67 -11.70
N ASP A 73 1.41 -23.54 -12.38
CA ASP A 73 -0.01 -23.34 -12.67
C ASP A 73 -0.90 -23.57 -11.44
N LYS A 74 -0.30 -23.98 -10.31
CA LYS A 74 -1.03 -24.22 -9.08
C LYS A 74 -0.92 -23.01 -8.12
N PRO A 75 -2.06 -22.60 -7.51
CA PRO A 75 -2.06 -21.50 -6.56
C PRO A 75 -1.15 -21.79 -5.35
N SER A 76 -0.66 -20.74 -4.70
CA SER A 76 -0.02 -20.87 -3.39
C SER A 76 -1.02 -21.47 -2.38
N THR A 77 -0.52 -22.11 -1.34
CA THR A 77 -1.29 -22.91 -0.36
C THR A 77 -2.62 -22.32 0.14
N ALA A 78 -2.77 -21.00 0.15
CA ALA A 78 -3.98 -20.32 0.62
C ALA A 78 -5.22 -20.44 -0.30
N GLY A 79 -5.04 -20.89 -1.54
CA GLY A 79 -6.12 -20.97 -2.55
C GLY A 79 -6.52 -22.39 -2.96
N MET A 80 -5.87 -23.42 -2.41
CA MET A 80 -6.20 -24.80 -2.76
C MET A 80 -7.42 -25.28 -1.96
N ALA A 81 -8.57 -25.31 -2.60
CA ALA A 81 -9.74 -26.00 -2.05
C ALA A 81 -9.70 -27.48 -2.49
N SER A 82 -10.03 -28.42 -1.59
CA SER A 82 -10.21 -29.83 -1.99
C SER A 82 -11.35 -29.92 -3.01
N GLY A 83 -11.08 -30.50 -4.16
CA GLY A 83 -12.03 -30.58 -5.28
C GLY A 83 -13.13 -31.64 -5.14
N LYS A 84 -13.09 -32.48 -4.13
CA LYS A 84 -14.10 -33.53 -3.89
C LYS A 84 -15.02 -33.15 -2.72
N GLU A 85 -16.29 -32.94 -3.01
CA GLU A 85 -17.37 -32.96 -2.02
C GLU A 85 -17.54 -34.39 -1.45
N ASN A 86 -16.61 -34.84 -0.61
CA ASN A 86 -16.82 -36.08 0.13
C ASN A 86 -17.53 -35.78 1.44
N ALA A 87 -18.70 -36.40 1.61
CA ALA A 87 -19.50 -36.30 2.81
C ALA A 87 -18.74 -36.77 4.05
N GLY A 88 -18.12 -35.84 4.77
CA GLY A 88 -17.40 -36.09 6.02
C GLY A 88 -15.99 -35.54 6.13
N TYR A 89 -15.45 -34.93 5.06
CA TYR A 89 -14.16 -34.23 5.11
C TYR A 89 -14.33 -32.82 5.66
N ASP A 90 -13.66 -32.52 6.75
CA ASP A 90 -13.58 -31.18 7.33
C ASP A 90 -12.31 -30.49 6.81
N ALA A 91 -12.46 -29.62 5.81
CA ALA A 91 -11.37 -28.87 5.19
C ALA A 91 -10.63 -27.95 6.17
N ASP A 92 -11.29 -27.55 7.24
CA ASP A 92 -10.74 -26.69 8.29
C ASP A 92 -9.97 -27.50 9.37
N ASN A 93 -9.96 -28.83 9.28
CA ASN A 93 -9.24 -29.66 10.22
C ASN A 93 -7.73 -29.65 9.96
N PRO A 94 -6.92 -29.00 10.81
CA PRO A 94 -5.49 -28.85 10.59
C PRO A 94 -4.72 -30.19 10.59
N LEU A 95 -5.33 -31.26 11.03
CA LEU A 95 -4.74 -32.61 10.99
C LEU A 95 -4.79 -33.26 9.59
N LEU A 96 -5.64 -32.72 8.71
CA LEU A 96 -5.85 -33.19 7.34
C LEU A 96 -5.24 -32.25 6.29
N TRP A 97 -4.28 -31.42 6.69
CA TRP A 97 -3.60 -30.41 5.83
C TRP A 97 -3.10 -30.98 4.50
N TYR A 98 -2.72 -32.25 4.44
CA TYR A 98 -2.11 -32.92 3.32
C TYR A 98 -3.11 -33.35 2.23
N VAL A 99 -4.40 -33.51 2.57
CA VAL A 99 -5.41 -34.08 1.67
C VAL A 99 -5.48 -33.30 0.37
N LYS A 100 -5.54 -31.98 0.43
CA LYS A 100 -5.59 -31.13 -0.77
C LYS A 100 -4.43 -31.35 -1.75
N TYR A 101 -3.24 -31.69 -1.25
CA TYR A 101 -2.07 -31.98 -2.10
C TYR A 101 -2.11 -33.39 -2.67
N MET A 102 -2.61 -34.34 -1.91
CA MET A 102 -2.78 -35.70 -2.39
C MET A 102 -3.93 -35.82 -3.39
N ASP A 103 -5.07 -35.14 -3.10
CA ASP A 103 -6.19 -34.99 -4.06
C ASP A 103 -5.72 -34.42 -5.39
N GLU A 104 -4.85 -33.44 -5.38
CA GLU A 104 -4.35 -32.79 -6.59
C GLU A 104 -3.53 -33.74 -7.47
N LEU A 105 -2.65 -34.55 -6.86
CA LEU A 105 -1.85 -35.56 -7.60
C LEU A 105 -2.70 -36.70 -8.13
N ASP A 106 -3.74 -37.10 -7.42
CA ASP A 106 -4.65 -38.17 -7.82
C ASP A 106 -5.62 -37.69 -8.92
N ASN A 107 -6.27 -36.54 -8.75
CA ASN A 107 -7.21 -36.00 -9.70
C ASN A 107 -6.59 -35.64 -11.06
N ASP A 108 -5.36 -35.16 -11.07
CA ASP A 108 -4.60 -34.87 -12.29
C ASP A 108 -4.01 -36.15 -12.94
N GLY A 109 -4.16 -37.34 -12.30
CA GLY A 109 -3.65 -38.62 -12.78
C GLY A 109 -2.12 -38.70 -12.74
N TYR A 110 -1.48 -37.89 -11.88
CA TYR A 110 0.00 -37.96 -11.73
C TYR A 110 0.44 -39.12 -10.85
N ILE A 111 -0.33 -39.48 -9.84
CA ILE A 111 -0.15 -40.64 -8.98
C ILE A 111 -1.53 -41.20 -8.67
N GLU A 112 -1.77 -42.46 -9.01
CA GLU A 112 -3.03 -43.12 -8.70
C GLU A 112 -2.91 -43.86 -7.35
N TRP A 113 -3.72 -43.44 -6.37
CA TRP A 113 -3.90 -44.19 -5.12
C TRP A 113 -5.24 -44.90 -5.12
N SER A 114 -5.26 -46.18 -4.67
CA SER A 114 -6.49 -46.96 -4.65
C SER A 114 -7.46 -46.49 -3.55
N ASP A 115 -8.74 -46.37 -3.89
CA ASP A 115 -9.88 -46.30 -2.98
C ASP A 115 -9.85 -45.15 -1.92
N ASP A 116 -9.36 -43.98 -2.25
CA ASP A 116 -9.34 -42.80 -1.35
C ASP A 116 -8.62 -43.05 0.00
N GLU A 117 -7.68 -44.03 0.07
CA GLU A 117 -6.92 -44.40 1.29
C GLU A 117 -6.13 -43.23 1.86
N TYR A 118 -5.82 -42.20 1.07
CA TYR A 118 -5.05 -41.03 1.50
C TYR A 118 -5.82 -40.10 2.45
N TYR A 119 -7.13 -40.25 2.63
CA TYR A 119 -7.85 -39.62 3.73
C TYR A 119 -7.47 -40.19 5.09
N GLU A 120 -6.89 -41.39 5.12
CA GLU A 120 -6.39 -42.00 6.34
C GLU A 120 -5.01 -41.47 6.72
N GLN A 121 -4.87 -40.88 7.89
CA GLN A 121 -3.59 -40.35 8.38
C GLN A 121 -2.47 -41.39 8.32
N GLU A 122 -2.75 -42.66 8.63
CA GLU A 122 -1.76 -43.72 8.61
C GLU A 122 -1.18 -43.90 7.20
N PHE A 123 -2.00 -43.90 6.18
CA PHE A 123 -1.57 -43.99 4.78
C PHE A 123 -0.73 -42.76 4.37
N ALA A 124 -1.20 -41.56 4.64
CA ALA A 124 -0.56 -40.32 4.27
C ALA A 124 0.83 -40.12 4.92
N TYR A 125 0.97 -40.53 6.17
CA TYR A 125 2.24 -40.43 6.90
C TYR A 125 3.16 -41.63 6.68
N ASN A 126 2.72 -42.68 5.95
CA ASN A 126 3.64 -43.75 5.51
C ASN A 126 4.62 -43.21 4.45
N ALA A 127 5.75 -43.91 4.34
CA ALA A 127 6.83 -43.49 3.44
C ALA A 127 6.43 -43.53 1.97
N PHE A 128 6.73 -42.47 1.24
CA PHE A 128 6.65 -42.39 -0.21
C PHE A 128 7.65 -43.35 -0.86
N THR A 129 7.27 -43.94 -1.98
CA THR A 129 8.03 -45.02 -2.61
C THR A 129 8.64 -44.61 -3.96
N TYR A 130 9.64 -45.37 -4.42
CA TYR A 130 10.19 -45.20 -5.76
C TYR A 130 9.20 -45.50 -6.88
N GLY A 131 8.15 -46.30 -6.60
CA GLY A 131 7.06 -46.54 -7.53
C GLY A 131 6.28 -45.30 -7.80
N GLU A 132 5.74 -44.68 -6.73
CA GLU A 132 4.98 -43.43 -6.76
C GLU A 132 5.78 -42.26 -7.39
N LEU A 133 7.07 -42.15 -7.05
CA LEU A 133 7.92 -41.14 -7.67
C LEU A 133 8.07 -41.33 -9.18
N ARG A 134 8.28 -42.59 -9.62
CA ARG A 134 8.40 -42.87 -11.06
C ARG A 134 7.09 -42.58 -11.82
N GLU A 135 5.97 -42.88 -11.22
CA GLU A 135 4.66 -42.58 -11.77
C GLU A 135 4.52 -41.09 -12.02
N TYR A 136 4.79 -40.26 -10.99
CA TYR A 136 4.81 -38.80 -11.13
C TYR A 136 5.80 -38.33 -12.20
N LEU A 137 7.06 -38.83 -12.20
CA LEU A 137 8.07 -38.38 -13.16
C LEU A 137 7.70 -38.71 -14.61
N VAL A 138 7.05 -39.88 -14.83
CA VAL A 138 6.56 -40.28 -16.16
C VAL A 138 5.35 -39.43 -16.58
N SER A 139 4.40 -39.18 -15.68
CA SER A 139 3.22 -38.39 -15.98
C SER A 139 3.56 -36.93 -16.34
N LYS A 140 4.67 -36.39 -15.78
CA LYS A 140 5.20 -35.05 -16.05
C LYS A 140 6.32 -35.00 -17.09
N ASP A 141 6.58 -36.10 -17.81
CA ASP A 141 7.59 -36.24 -18.88
C ASP A 141 9.04 -35.83 -18.48
N TRP A 142 9.41 -36.11 -17.23
CA TRP A 142 10.77 -35.82 -16.74
C TRP A 142 11.84 -36.76 -17.34
N ASP A 143 13.01 -36.18 -17.74
CA ASP A 143 14.17 -37.00 -18.15
C ASP A 143 14.81 -37.69 -16.93
N VAL A 144 14.26 -38.85 -16.60
CA VAL A 144 14.74 -39.71 -15.49
C VAL A 144 16.20 -40.13 -15.69
N SER A 145 16.70 -40.19 -16.93
CA SER A 145 18.09 -40.64 -17.19
C SER A 145 19.08 -39.57 -16.77
N ASN A 146 18.84 -38.33 -17.17
CA ASN A 146 19.64 -37.19 -16.78
C ASN A 146 19.55 -36.88 -15.28
N MET A 147 18.35 -37.03 -14.70
CA MET A 147 18.13 -36.88 -13.25
C MET A 147 18.95 -37.87 -12.43
N VAL A 148 19.07 -39.16 -12.87
CA VAL A 148 19.90 -40.18 -12.19
C VAL A 148 21.39 -39.85 -12.31
N GLU A 149 21.84 -39.35 -13.47
CA GLU A 149 23.23 -38.95 -13.68
C GLU A 149 23.62 -37.77 -12.77
N GLU A 150 22.82 -36.75 -12.71
CA GLU A 150 23.11 -35.52 -11.96
C GLU A 150 22.92 -35.67 -10.44
N THR A 151 21.89 -36.39 -10.00
CA THR A 151 21.62 -36.56 -8.56
C THR A 151 22.38 -37.73 -7.90
N GLY A 152 22.85 -38.69 -8.70
CA GLY A 152 23.43 -39.94 -8.22
C GLY A 152 22.41 -40.87 -7.53
N VAL A 153 21.11 -40.60 -7.60
CA VAL A 153 20.05 -41.41 -7.00
C VAL A 153 19.50 -42.37 -8.04
N ASP A 154 19.66 -43.69 -7.79
CA ASP A 154 19.19 -44.74 -8.71
C ASP A 154 17.66 -44.92 -8.67
N ILE A 155 16.93 -44.09 -9.41
CA ILE A 155 15.48 -44.15 -9.52
C ILE A 155 15.01 -45.36 -10.36
N LYS A 156 15.82 -45.87 -11.30
CA LYS A 156 15.46 -46.92 -12.27
C LYS A 156 15.49 -48.31 -11.71
N ARG A 157 16.40 -48.64 -10.80
CA ARG A 157 16.68 -50.00 -10.33
C ARG A 157 15.98 -50.43 -9.05
N GLY A 158 15.31 -49.49 -8.34
CA GLY A 158 14.61 -49.83 -7.10
C GLY A 158 13.34 -50.68 -7.35
N LYS A 159 12.98 -51.60 -6.41
CA LYS A 159 11.65 -52.18 -6.39
C LYS A 159 10.63 -51.06 -6.20
N ALA A 160 9.46 -51.12 -6.87
CA ALA A 160 8.41 -50.12 -6.76
C ALA A 160 8.05 -49.82 -5.29
N SER A 161 7.96 -50.83 -4.45
CA SER A 161 7.65 -50.71 -3.02
C SER A 161 8.81 -50.23 -2.13
N LYS A 162 10.01 -49.93 -2.69
CA LYS A 162 11.14 -49.42 -1.89
C LYS A 162 10.84 -47.98 -1.47
N LYS A 163 10.97 -47.71 -0.18
CA LYS A 163 10.79 -46.39 0.43
C LYS A 163 11.94 -45.47 0.06
N ILE A 164 11.63 -44.18 -0.18
CA ILE A 164 12.63 -43.16 -0.51
C ILE A 164 13.08 -42.46 0.78
N LYS A 165 14.38 -42.31 0.97
CA LYS A 165 14.93 -41.50 2.05
C LYS A 165 14.69 -40.01 1.76
N LYS A 166 14.40 -39.24 2.81
CA LYS A 166 14.22 -37.79 2.65
C LYS A 166 15.42 -37.14 1.95
N THR A 167 16.65 -37.49 2.33
CA THR A 167 17.86 -36.94 1.70
C THR A 167 18.04 -37.31 0.23
N GLU A 168 17.49 -38.45 -0.21
CA GLU A 168 17.49 -38.88 -1.62
C GLU A 168 16.41 -38.09 -2.38
N PHE A 169 15.24 -37.89 -1.78
CA PHE A 169 14.16 -37.10 -2.35
C PHE A 169 14.54 -35.60 -2.48
N ASP A 170 15.17 -35.04 -1.45
CA ASP A 170 15.61 -33.63 -1.47
C ASP A 170 16.60 -33.35 -2.62
N LYS A 171 17.52 -34.33 -2.93
CA LYS A 171 18.41 -34.20 -4.10
C LYS A 171 17.65 -34.21 -5.44
N ILE A 172 16.67 -35.09 -5.54
CA ILE A 172 15.82 -35.19 -6.74
C ILE A 172 15.02 -33.88 -6.88
N TYR A 173 14.45 -33.37 -5.80
CA TYR A 173 13.67 -32.15 -5.78
C TYR A 173 14.53 -30.92 -6.11
N ASP A 174 15.74 -30.83 -5.58
CA ASP A 174 16.72 -29.79 -5.90
C ASP A 174 17.03 -29.75 -7.42
N TYR A 175 17.26 -30.93 -8.01
CA TYR A 175 17.42 -31.06 -9.46
C TYR A 175 16.18 -30.57 -10.21
N MET A 176 14.98 -30.95 -9.77
CA MET A 176 13.73 -30.54 -10.40
C MET A 176 13.56 -28.99 -10.36
N VAL A 177 13.87 -28.38 -9.23
CA VAL A 177 13.86 -26.92 -9.08
C VAL A 177 14.86 -26.25 -10.03
N LEU A 178 16.08 -26.80 -10.15
CA LEU A 178 17.12 -26.26 -11.05
C LEU A 178 16.75 -26.38 -12.53
N VAL A 179 16.22 -27.51 -12.96
CA VAL A 179 15.83 -27.77 -14.35
C VAL A 179 14.64 -26.89 -14.77
N ASN A 180 13.68 -26.70 -13.88
CA ASN A 180 12.55 -25.79 -14.12
C ASN A 180 12.94 -24.32 -14.09
N GLY A 181 14.21 -23.98 -13.82
CA GLY A 181 14.68 -22.59 -13.77
C GLY A 181 13.92 -21.74 -12.74
N ASN A 182 13.58 -22.34 -11.59
CA ASN A 182 12.69 -21.77 -10.58
C ASN A 182 11.26 -21.49 -11.12
N ALA A 183 10.85 -22.17 -12.17
CA ALA A 183 9.59 -21.98 -12.85
C ALA A 183 8.39 -22.01 -11.90
N GLY A 184 8.36 -22.91 -10.90
CA GLY A 184 7.32 -22.94 -9.86
C GLY A 184 7.41 -21.82 -8.82
N GLY A 185 8.32 -20.86 -8.94
CA GLY A 185 8.60 -19.85 -7.91
C GLY A 185 9.20 -20.44 -6.64
N VAL A 186 9.69 -21.68 -6.70
CA VAL A 186 10.39 -22.36 -5.59
C VAL A 186 11.83 -21.91 -5.59
N VAL A 187 12.28 -21.38 -4.45
CA VAL A 187 13.66 -20.91 -4.28
C VAL A 187 14.28 -21.51 -3.02
N ARG A 188 15.62 -21.63 -3.02
CA ARG A 188 16.39 -21.86 -1.79
C ARG A 188 16.61 -20.52 -1.11
N ARG A 189 16.33 -20.47 0.19
CA ARG A 189 16.67 -19.32 1.03
C ARG A 189 17.12 -19.74 2.42
N GLU A 190 17.80 -18.85 3.08
CA GLU A 190 18.16 -18.98 4.48
C GLU A 190 17.17 -18.18 5.32
N LEU A 191 16.73 -18.75 6.43
CA LEU A 191 15.82 -18.14 7.38
C LEU A 191 16.40 -18.25 8.79
N THR A 192 16.33 -17.15 9.54
CA THR A 192 16.70 -17.11 10.95
C THR A 192 15.44 -17.15 11.79
N ILE A 193 15.12 -18.30 12.37
CA ILE A 193 13.86 -18.56 13.06
C ILE A 193 13.84 -17.88 14.43
N VAL A 194 12.92 -16.94 14.62
CA VAL A 194 12.70 -16.19 15.85
C VAL A 194 11.58 -16.79 16.69
N GLY A 195 10.41 -16.98 16.07
CA GLY A 195 9.18 -17.43 16.73
C GLY A 195 8.59 -18.66 16.07
N THR A 196 8.16 -19.60 16.89
CA THR A 196 7.41 -20.79 16.50
C THR A 196 6.25 -21.00 17.47
N PRO A 197 5.26 -21.84 17.18
CA PRO A 197 4.18 -22.10 18.12
C PRO A 197 4.61 -22.54 19.52
N ALA A 198 5.82 -23.13 19.65
CA ALA A 198 6.35 -23.57 20.95
C ALA A 198 6.81 -22.40 21.85
N ASN A 199 7.22 -21.25 21.29
CA ASN A 199 7.75 -20.12 22.02
C ASN A 199 6.97 -18.81 21.82
N MET A 200 5.87 -18.82 21.08
CA MET A 200 4.93 -17.74 20.94
C MET A 200 3.78 -17.83 21.94
N THR A 201 3.25 -16.70 22.37
CA THR A 201 2.06 -16.64 23.21
C THR A 201 0.80 -17.08 22.43
N ALA A 202 -0.25 -17.49 23.13
CA ALA A 202 -1.52 -17.85 22.51
C ALA A 202 -2.14 -16.69 21.68
N LYS A 203 -1.88 -15.42 22.04
CA LYS A 203 -2.29 -14.24 21.26
C LYS A 203 -1.53 -14.16 19.96
N GLN A 204 -0.22 -14.38 19.98
CA GLN A 204 0.64 -14.35 18.79
C GLN A 204 0.33 -15.52 17.85
N ILE A 205 0.09 -16.74 18.40
CA ILE A 205 -0.34 -17.87 17.56
C ILE A 205 -1.66 -17.56 16.84
N ARG A 206 -2.61 -16.86 17.48
CA ARG A 206 -3.84 -16.42 16.82
C ARG A 206 -3.59 -15.35 15.76
N GLN A 207 -2.62 -14.47 16.00
CA GLN A 207 -2.27 -13.39 15.09
C GLN A 207 -1.57 -13.90 13.82
N PHE A 208 -0.58 -14.78 13.99
CA PHE A 208 0.25 -15.28 12.88
C PHE A 208 -0.28 -16.57 12.23
N GLY A 209 -1.07 -17.35 12.96
CA GLY A 209 -1.55 -18.67 12.54
C GLY A 209 -0.81 -19.83 13.23
N SER A 210 -1.50 -20.96 13.39
CA SER A 210 -0.95 -22.15 14.05
C SER A 210 0.13 -22.89 13.23
N TRP A 211 0.18 -22.62 11.95
CA TRP A 211 1.17 -23.15 11.01
C TRP A 211 2.19 -22.12 10.55
N SER A 212 2.33 -21.01 11.29
CA SER A 212 3.24 -19.93 10.95
C SER A 212 4.44 -19.89 11.90
N CYS A 213 5.60 -19.57 11.36
CA CYS A 213 6.79 -19.19 12.11
C CYS A 213 7.20 -17.77 11.73
N VAL A 214 7.80 -17.08 12.67
CA VAL A 214 8.38 -15.75 12.45
C VAL A 214 9.90 -15.94 12.32
N ALA A 215 10.45 -15.47 11.22
CA ALA A 215 11.87 -15.37 10.99
C ALA A 215 12.29 -13.88 10.97
N GLN A 216 13.58 -13.57 11.00
CA GLN A 216 14.06 -12.20 10.80
C GLN A 216 13.67 -11.69 9.39
N GLU A 217 13.56 -12.58 8.43
CA GLU A 217 13.23 -12.33 7.04
C GLU A 217 11.71 -12.18 6.77
N GLY A 218 10.86 -12.40 7.79
CA GLY A 218 9.41 -12.26 7.71
C GLY A 218 8.62 -13.40 8.35
N VAL A 219 7.32 -13.42 8.08
CA VAL A 219 6.42 -14.49 8.55
C VAL A 219 6.26 -15.53 7.45
N PHE A 220 6.45 -16.80 7.82
CA PHE A 220 6.39 -17.93 6.90
C PHE A 220 5.41 -18.97 7.39
N ASP A 221 4.61 -19.51 6.46
CA ASP A 221 3.82 -20.69 6.66
C ASP A 221 4.69 -21.94 6.50
N PHE A 222 4.49 -22.93 7.40
CA PHE A 222 5.23 -24.19 7.37
C PHE A 222 4.31 -25.42 7.39
N GLU A 223 3.11 -25.29 6.90
CA GLU A 223 2.08 -26.34 6.93
C GLU A 223 2.66 -27.77 6.73
N GLY A 224 2.36 -28.66 7.67
CA GLY A 224 2.85 -30.05 7.63
C GLY A 224 4.29 -30.29 8.06
N LEU A 225 5.05 -29.26 8.40
CA LEU A 225 6.40 -29.36 8.93
C LEU A 225 6.42 -29.14 10.44
N THR A 226 7.58 -29.39 11.05
CA THR A 226 7.86 -29.07 12.45
C THR A 226 8.98 -28.04 12.49
N MET A 227 8.68 -26.84 12.99
CA MET A 227 9.64 -25.74 13.02
C MET A 227 10.20 -25.46 14.42
N ASP A 228 9.61 -26.03 15.47
CA ASP A 228 9.97 -25.73 16.87
C ASP A 228 11.44 -26.04 17.22
N ALA A 229 12.01 -27.08 16.60
CA ALA A 229 13.41 -27.46 16.78
C ALA A 229 14.41 -26.45 16.17
N TYR A 230 13.92 -25.51 15.36
CA TYR A 230 14.78 -24.56 14.64
C TYR A 230 14.75 -23.14 15.25
N SER A 231 14.02 -22.93 16.34
CA SER A 231 14.08 -21.66 17.10
C SER A 231 15.51 -21.27 17.41
N ASP A 232 15.81 -19.99 17.21
CA ASP A 232 17.13 -19.38 17.44
C ASP A 232 18.24 -20.05 16.59
N ARG A 233 17.91 -20.46 15.37
CA ARG A 233 18.81 -21.07 14.41
C ARG A 233 18.63 -20.47 13.02
N LYS A 234 19.70 -20.48 12.26
CA LYS A 234 19.69 -20.19 10.84
C LYS A 234 19.56 -21.48 10.06
N ILE A 235 18.54 -21.59 9.24
CA ILE A 235 18.23 -22.79 8.44
C ILE A 235 18.19 -22.47 6.96
N CYS A 236 18.54 -23.46 6.15
CA CYS A 236 18.31 -23.43 4.70
C CYS A 236 17.03 -24.20 4.38
N VAL A 237 16.16 -23.58 3.58
CA VAL A 237 14.86 -24.13 3.21
C VAL A 237 14.61 -24.04 1.70
N PHE A 238 13.75 -24.90 1.17
CA PHE A 238 12.97 -24.57 -0.01
C PHE A 238 11.71 -23.80 0.40
N SER A 239 11.41 -22.72 -0.33
CA SER A 239 10.19 -21.94 -0.11
C SER A 239 9.58 -21.49 -1.44
N ARG A 240 8.26 -21.29 -1.44
CA ARG A 240 7.51 -20.64 -2.51
C ARG A 240 6.74 -19.45 -1.90
N GLY A 241 7.07 -18.24 -2.33
CA GLY A 241 6.57 -17.06 -1.62
C GLY A 241 6.93 -17.13 -0.13
N ASN A 242 5.94 -16.99 0.74
CA ASN A 242 6.10 -17.11 2.19
C ASN A 242 5.80 -18.52 2.74
N SER A 243 5.69 -19.55 1.91
CA SER A 243 5.52 -20.94 2.36
C SER A 243 6.85 -21.68 2.39
N VAL A 244 7.26 -22.17 3.55
CA VAL A 244 8.36 -23.10 3.70
C VAL A 244 7.91 -24.47 3.22
N ILE A 245 8.55 -25.01 2.19
CA ILE A 245 8.20 -26.29 1.58
C ILE A 245 8.93 -27.43 2.29
N SER A 246 10.23 -27.27 2.54
CA SER A 246 11.07 -28.26 3.21
C SER A 246 12.28 -27.60 3.88
N VAL A 247 12.67 -28.11 5.05
CA VAL A 247 13.92 -27.72 5.69
C VAL A 247 15.03 -28.66 5.20
N LEU A 248 16.09 -28.05 4.65
CA LEU A 248 17.23 -28.74 4.08
C LEU A 248 18.34 -29.01 5.09
N ALA A 249 18.72 -27.97 5.84
CA ALA A 249 19.80 -28.05 6.82
C ALA A 249 19.70 -26.93 7.85
N VAL A 250 20.28 -27.14 9.02
CA VAL A 250 20.72 -26.06 9.93
C VAL A 250 22.04 -25.53 9.40
N VAL A 251 22.07 -24.22 9.11
CA VAL A 251 23.26 -23.53 8.60
C VAL A 251 24.12 -23.05 9.74
N ASP A 252 23.46 -22.50 10.79
CA ASP A 252 24.14 -22.02 11.99
C ASP A 252 23.20 -22.21 13.21
N ASP A 253 23.75 -22.60 14.35
CA ASP A 253 23.07 -22.70 15.62
C ASP A 253 23.43 -21.55 16.57
N SER A 254 24.20 -20.57 16.07
CA SER A 254 24.49 -19.29 16.71
C SER A 254 23.81 -18.14 15.92
N VAL A 255 23.07 -17.29 16.61
CA VAL A 255 22.31 -16.18 16.01
C VAL A 255 22.56 -14.93 16.83
N THR A 256 22.74 -13.79 16.14
CA THR A 256 22.71 -12.47 16.78
C THR A 256 21.47 -11.72 16.34
N TYR A 257 20.63 -11.37 17.29
CA TYR A 257 19.52 -10.47 17.09
C TYR A 257 19.99 -9.03 17.32
N SER A 258 20.20 -8.30 16.25
CA SER A 258 20.75 -6.93 16.33
C SER A 258 19.65 -5.89 16.43
N ASN A 259 19.91 -4.85 17.23
CA ASN A 259 19.06 -3.68 17.42
C ASN A 259 17.63 -4.01 17.85
N VAL A 260 17.44 -5.05 18.65
CA VAL A 260 16.13 -5.47 19.11
C VAL A 260 15.68 -4.69 20.33
N TRP A 261 14.37 -4.59 20.53
CA TRP A 261 13.78 -3.99 21.71
C TRP A 261 13.92 -4.92 22.91
N LEU A 262 14.71 -4.51 23.89
CA LEU A 262 14.83 -5.18 25.18
C LEU A 262 13.77 -4.62 26.12
N CYS A 263 12.80 -5.47 26.50
CA CYS A 263 11.73 -5.10 27.39
C CYS A 263 12.20 -5.01 28.85
N SER A 264 12.89 -6.05 29.34
CA SER A 264 13.44 -6.09 30.70
C SER A 264 14.55 -7.13 30.86
N THR A 265 15.38 -6.96 31.94
CA THR A 265 16.37 -7.94 32.36
C THR A 265 16.26 -8.19 33.89
N GLN A 266 15.09 -8.52 34.38
CA GLN A 266 14.82 -8.76 35.79
C GLN A 266 14.85 -10.26 36.16
N ASP A 267 15.17 -10.61 37.38
CA ASP A 267 15.11 -11.97 37.92
C ASP A 267 15.90 -13.03 37.11
N ASN A 268 17.04 -12.65 36.55
CA ASN A 268 17.84 -13.47 35.63
C ASN A 268 17.12 -13.90 34.36
N LYS A 269 16.11 -13.12 33.96
CA LYS A 269 15.37 -13.29 32.71
C LYS A 269 15.59 -12.06 31.84
N LEU A 270 15.70 -12.31 30.55
CA LEU A 270 15.73 -11.31 29.51
C LEU A 270 14.45 -11.45 28.70
N GLU A 271 13.64 -10.40 28.72
CA GLU A 271 12.47 -10.28 27.85
C GLU A 271 12.79 -9.34 26.70
N ALA A 272 12.57 -9.78 25.47
CA ALA A 272 12.83 -8.99 24.28
C ALA A 272 11.69 -9.11 23.27
N TYR A 273 11.49 -8.05 22.47
CA TYR A 273 10.60 -8.02 21.33
C TYR A 273 11.44 -8.08 20.04
N ILE A 274 11.34 -9.18 19.32
CA ILE A 274 12.20 -9.53 18.20
C ILE A 274 11.31 -9.88 17.00
N SER A 275 11.35 -9.08 15.94
CA SER A 275 10.56 -9.30 14.70
C SER A 275 9.06 -9.56 14.99
N GLY A 276 8.46 -8.77 15.88
CA GLY A 276 7.05 -8.92 16.23
C GLY A 276 6.73 -9.96 17.32
N VAL A 277 7.74 -10.68 17.83
CA VAL A 277 7.56 -11.75 18.83
C VAL A 277 8.16 -11.36 20.17
N TYR A 278 7.37 -11.49 21.24
CA TYR A 278 7.89 -11.41 22.60
C TYR A 278 8.59 -12.72 22.97
N ARG A 279 9.88 -12.63 23.32
CA ARG A 279 10.73 -13.76 23.67
C ARG A 279 11.28 -13.61 25.09
N GLU A 280 11.33 -14.70 25.81
CA GLU A 280 11.96 -14.79 27.14
C GLU A 280 13.16 -15.71 27.07
N PHE A 281 14.27 -15.30 27.66
CA PHE A 281 15.52 -16.07 27.74
C PHE A 281 16.05 -16.06 29.19
N GLU A 282 16.64 -17.16 29.62
CA GLU A 282 17.42 -17.20 30.86
C GLU A 282 18.80 -16.57 30.62
N ILE A 283 19.23 -15.68 31.54
CA ILE A 283 20.53 -15.01 31.51
C ILE A 283 21.26 -15.16 32.81
N SER A 284 22.58 -14.98 32.77
CA SER A 284 23.39 -14.80 33.98
C SER A 284 23.01 -13.49 34.64
N PRO A 285 23.15 -13.39 35.98
CA PRO A 285 22.92 -12.09 36.69
C PRO A 285 23.72 -10.97 36.09
N LEU A 286 23.06 -9.84 35.84
CA LEU A 286 23.70 -8.60 35.39
C LEU A 286 24.01 -7.69 36.60
N GLU A 287 24.95 -6.77 36.43
CA GLU A 287 25.27 -5.75 37.47
C GLU A 287 24.13 -4.72 37.62
N ASN A 288 23.44 -4.43 36.54
CA ASN A 288 22.28 -3.53 36.47
C ASN A 288 21.16 -4.15 35.68
N ASP A 289 19.94 -3.85 36.07
CA ASP A 289 18.75 -4.16 35.26
C ASP A 289 18.56 -3.10 34.14
N PHE A 290 18.06 -3.54 33.01
CA PHE A 290 17.75 -2.68 31.87
C PHE A 290 16.29 -2.87 31.47
N GLU A 291 15.65 -1.78 31.09
CA GLU A 291 14.25 -1.78 30.66
C GLU A 291 14.07 -0.83 29.46
N ASN A 292 13.23 -1.25 28.52
CA ASN A 292 12.78 -0.41 27.40
C ASN A 292 13.92 0.26 26.62
N THR A 293 14.90 -0.51 26.22
CA THR A 293 16.10 -0.04 25.50
C THR A 293 16.40 -0.91 24.28
N ILE A 294 17.39 -0.54 23.50
CA ILE A 294 17.85 -1.29 22.34
C ILE A 294 19.09 -2.12 22.71
N ALA A 295 19.13 -3.35 22.22
CA ALA A 295 20.25 -4.25 22.48
C ALA A 295 20.57 -5.17 21.30
N ASP A 296 21.81 -5.68 21.26
CA ASP A 296 22.17 -6.86 20.49
C ASP A 296 22.20 -8.07 21.44
N ILE A 297 21.54 -9.16 21.02
CA ILE A 297 21.43 -10.39 21.79
C ILE A 297 22.06 -11.53 20.99
N GLY A 298 23.21 -12.01 21.44
CA GLY A 298 23.89 -13.18 20.86
C GLY A 298 23.42 -14.48 21.52
N ILE A 299 22.90 -15.41 20.74
CA ILE A 299 22.40 -16.71 21.18
C ILE A 299 23.24 -17.82 20.56
N GLU A 300 23.63 -18.78 21.33
CA GLU A 300 24.31 -20.00 20.87
C GLU A 300 23.64 -21.22 21.52
N SER A 301 23.21 -22.17 20.71
CA SER A 301 22.54 -23.39 21.17
C SER A 301 21.35 -23.09 22.11
N GLY A 302 20.56 -22.03 21.80
CA GLY A 302 19.37 -21.60 22.55
C GLY A 302 19.67 -20.87 23.85
N LYS A 303 20.91 -20.44 24.10
CA LYS A 303 21.29 -19.69 25.31
C LYS A 303 21.91 -18.35 24.97
N VAL A 304 21.54 -17.31 25.71
CA VAL A 304 22.17 -16.00 25.59
C VAL A 304 23.63 -16.07 26.03
N LYS A 305 24.53 -15.71 25.14
CA LYS A 305 25.96 -15.65 25.33
C LYS A 305 26.51 -14.23 25.39
N GLN A 306 25.86 -13.34 24.67
CA GLN A 306 26.28 -11.95 24.60
C GLN A 306 25.04 -11.05 24.69
N LEU A 307 25.15 -9.97 25.42
CA LEU A 307 24.20 -8.89 25.53
C LEU A 307 24.93 -7.57 25.43
N THR A 308 24.62 -6.75 24.44
CA THR A 308 25.21 -5.42 24.26
C THR A 308 24.09 -4.39 24.26
N ILE A 309 24.08 -3.55 25.30
CA ILE A 309 23.07 -2.49 25.46
C ILE A 309 23.49 -1.26 24.67
N LYS A 310 22.52 -0.58 24.03
CA LYS A 310 22.72 0.65 23.26
C LYS A 310 21.83 1.74 23.85
N ASN A 311 22.43 2.69 24.54
CA ASN A 311 21.71 3.73 25.30
C ASN A 311 21.92 5.14 24.76
N ASP A 312 22.92 5.36 23.88
CA ASP A 312 23.19 6.68 23.36
C ASP A 312 22.08 7.07 22.37
N THR A 313 21.43 8.20 22.63
CA THR A 313 20.30 8.67 21.82
C THR A 313 20.51 10.11 21.39
N ILE A 314 20.02 10.41 20.18
CA ILE A 314 19.87 11.77 19.65
C ILE A 314 18.41 12.01 19.31
N SER A 315 17.96 13.26 19.45
CA SER A 315 16.59 13.67 19.18
C SER A 315 16.59 15.02 18.47
N GLY A 316 15.65 15.24 17.60
CA GLY A 316 15.48 16.48 16.86
C GLY A 316 14.46 16.34 15.75
N LYS A 317 14.10 17.47 15.12
CA LYS A 317 13.22 17.49 13.95
C LYS A 317 13.88 16.73 12.80
N VAL A 318 13.15 15.79 12.21
CA VAL A 318 13.63 15.04 11.06
C VAL A 318 13.50 15.91 9.81
N LEU A 319 14.61 16.19 9.15
CA LEU A 319 14.65 17.02 7.95
C LEU A 319 14.57 16.19 6.66
N ARG A 320 15.13 14.97 6.68
CA ARG A 320 15.18 14.06 5.51
C ARG A 320 15.37 12.62 5.98
N VAL A 321 14.77 11.68 5.26
CA VAL A 321 14.95 10.24 5.49
C VAL A 321 15.26 9.54 4.16
N SER A 322 16.45 9.00 4.04
CA SER A 322 16.84 8.12 2.92
C SER A 322 16.94 6.67 3.40
N ASN A 323 17.19 5.75 2.49
CA ASN A 323 17.43 4.35 2.86
C ASN A 323 18.79 4.11 3.55
N THR A 324 19.67 5.10 3.57
CA THR A 324 21.04 4.99 4.11
C THR A 324 21.35 5.98 5.23
N ALA A 325 20.54 7.04 5.40
CA ALA A 325 20.79 8.07 6.39
C ALA A 325 19.50 8.79 6.81
N VAL A 326 19.50 9.36 8.01
CA VAL A 326 18.49 10.30 8.49
C VAL A 326 19.16 11.64 8.76
N GLU A 327 18.63 12.72 8.22
CA GLU A 327 19.06 14.09 8.51
C GLU A 327 18.20 14.65 9.65
N ILE A 328 18.86 15.01 10.74
CA ILE A 328 18.22 15.46 11.98
C ILE A 328 18.70 16.87 12.29
N ASP A 329 17.79 17.77 12.59
CA ASP A 329 18.07 19.14 12.95
C ASP A 329 19.05 19.20 14.15
N GLY A 330 20.10 20.03 14.03
CA GLY A 330 21.17 20.12 15.02
C GLY A 330 22.27 19.04 14.91
N TYR A 331 22.03 17.93 14.21
CA TYR A 331 23.00 16.83 14.05
C TYR A 331 23.49 16.67 12.61
N GLY A 332 22.70 17.11 11.62
CA GLY A 332 22.96 16.87 10.20
C GLY A 332 22.61 15.45 9.78
N SER A 333 23.21 14.98 8.70
CA SER A 333 22.96 13.64 8.16
C SER A 333 23.76 12.59 8.93
N VAL A 334 23.05 11.59 9.49
CA VAL A 334 23.64 10.47 10.24
C VAL A 334 23.30 9.17 9.53
N ASP A 335 24.33 8.39 9.19
CA ASP A 335 24.15 7.09 8.53
C ASP A 335 23.36 6.11 9.40
N ILE A 336 22.56 5.24 8.77
CA ILE A 336 21.89 4.13 9.43
C ILE A 336 22.74 2.84 9.35
N ALA A 337 22.61 2.00 10.37
CA ALA A 337 23.28 0.71 10.46
C ALA A 337 22.57 -0.33 9.56
N ASP A 338 23.31 -1.38 9.13
CA ASP A 338 22.77 -2.43 8.24
C ASP A 338 21.53 -3.14 8.79
N ASN A 339 21.44 -3.31 10.13
CA ASN A 339 20.31 -3.95 10.81
C ASN A 339 19.45 -2.91 11.54
N PHE A 340 19.27 -1.75 10.93
CA PHE A 340 18.44 -0.68 11.46
C PHE A 340 16.99 -1.15 11.68
N ARG A 341 16.38 -0.71 12.80
CA ARG A 341 14.99 -1.02 13.14
C ARG A 341 14.23 0.22 13.57
N VAL A 342 12.94 0.20 13.35
CA VAL A 342 12.03 1.27 13.78
C VAL A 342 11.00 0.68 14.74
N TYR A 343 10.85 1.29 15.90
CA TYR A 343 9.88 0.89 16.91
C TYR A 343 8.91 2.02 17.22
N LYS A 344 7.65 1.70 17.34
CA LYS A 344 6.64 2.56 17.94
C LYS A 344 6.41 2.08 19.37
N ASN A 345 6.67 2.92 20.37
CA ASN A 345 6.58 2.54 21.78
C ASN A 345 5.45 3.22 22.58
N TYR A 346 4.59 3.98 21.92
CA TYR A 346 3.35 4.48 22.52
C TYR A 346 2.16 3.59 22.17
N GLY A 347 1.20 3.44 23.12
CA GLY A 347 0.10 2.49 22.97
C GLY A 347 0.58 1.04 23.04
N ILE A 348 0.62 0.35 21.92
CA ILE A 348 1.16 -1.02 21.80
C ILE A 348 2.53 -0.93 21.13
N LEU A 349 3.53 -1.66 21.68
CA LEU A 349 4.83 -1.79 21.04
C LEU A 349 4.70 -2.50 19.70
N GLU A 350 5.16 -1.87 18.64
CA GLU A 350 5.13 -2.37 17.26
C GLU A 350 6.46 -2.10 16.57
N GLU A 351 6.92 -3.04 15.76
CA GLU A 351 7.99 -2.79 14.79
C GLU A 351 7.39 -2.13 13.55
N LYS A 352 8.04 -1.08 13.06
CA LYS A 352 7.62 -0.22 11.97
C LYS A 352 8.66 -0.22 10.85
N SER A 353 8.37 0.47 9.75
CA SER A 353 9.30 0.67 8.65
C SER A 353 10.00 2.02 8.73
N ILE A 354 11.02 2.20 7.91
CA ILE A 354 11.71 3.50 7.77
C ILE A 354 10.75 4.59 7.23
N ASP A 355 9.68 4.20 6.52
CA ASP A 355 8.68 5.13 5.98
C ASP A 355 7.81 5.77 7.07
N ASP A 356 7.74 5.14 8.25
CA ASP A 356 7.02 5.67 9.41
C ASP A 356 7.80 6.77 10.16
N ILE A 357 9.04 7.07 9.77
CA ILE A 357 9.83 8.19 10.30
C ILE A 357 9.42 9.45 9.53
N LEU A 358 8.50 10.21 10.10
CA LEU A 358 7.91 11.37 9.44
C LEU A 358 8.85 12.56 9.43
N VAL A 359 9.10 13.13 8.24
CA VAL A 359 9.87 14.37 8.10
C VAL A 359 9.10 15.58 8.65
N GLY A 360 9.80 16.60 9.05
CA GLY A 360 9.21 17.82 9.60
C GLY A 360 8.81 17.77 11.08
N TYR A 361 8.96 16.63 11.74
CA TYR A 361 8.52 16.42 13.12
C TYR A 361 9.63 15.86 14.02
N GLU A 362 9.46 16.05 15.32
CA GLU A 362 10.26 15.44 16.39
C GLU A 362 9.40 14.40 17.14
N LEU A 363 9.15 13.26 16.48
CA LEU A 363 8.32 12.18 17.02
C LEU A 363 9.15 11.00 17.52
N ALA A 364 10.40 10.88 17.09
CA ALA A 364 11.27 9.75 17.37
C ALA A 364 12.58 10.18 18.03
N ASP A 365 13.09 9.30 18.91
CA ASP A 365 14.49 9.32 19.31
C ASP A 365 15.26 8.31 18.46
N PHE A 366 16.53 8.60 18.19
CA PHE A 366 17.41 7.76 17.39
C PHE A 366 18.51 7.20 18.28
N VAL A 367 18.55 5.88 18.39
CA VAL A 367 19.62 5.18 19.14
C VAL A 367 20.84 5.06 18.27
N VAL A 368 21.99 5.51 18.78
CA VAL A 368 23.24 5.59 18.03
C VAL A 368 24.29 4.66 18.64
N ALA A 369 24.99 3.90 17.81
CA ALA A 369 26.18 3.14 18.18
C ALA A 369 27.17 3.15 17.03
N ASP A 370 28.45 3.20 17.32
CA ASP A 370 29.55 3.25 16.35
C ASP A 370 29.39 4.37 15.29
N GLY A 371 28.78 5.50 15.70
CA GLY A 371 28.54 6.65 14.83
C GLY A 371 27.38 6.49 13.83
N LYS A 372 26.59 5.42 13.94
CA LYS A 372 25.43 5.15 13.08
C LYS A 372 24.14 5.02 13.89
N ILE A 373 23.02 5.35 13.28
CA ILE A 373 21.68 5.11 13.87
C ILE A 373 21.37 3.61 13.77
N CYS A 374 21.21 2.98 14.93
CA CYS A 374 20.86 1.57 15.06
C CYS A 374 19.35 1.33 15.10
N ALA A 375 18.62 2.24 15.75
CA ALA A 375 17.17 2.18 15.81
C ALA A 375 16.55 3.57 15.90
N ALA A 376 15.33 3.70 15.39
CA ALA A 376 14.44 4.82 15.65
C ALA A 376 13.30 4.37 16.58
N VAL A 377 13.00 5.17 17.59
CA VAL A 377 11.96 4.88 18.57
C VAL A 377 10.92 6.00 18.52
N ILE A 378 9.80 5.74 17.82
CA ILE A 378 8.69 6.68 17.71
C ILE A 378 7.92 6.70 19.04
N LYS A 379 7.96 7.85 19.73
CA LYS A 379 7.46 8.01 21.10
C LYS A 379 6.13 8.71 21.20
N LYS A 380 5.71 9.41 20.15
CA LYS A 380 4.53 10.27 20.15
C LYS A 380 3.67 9.99 18.93
N GLU A 381 2.39 10.12 19.10
CA GLU A 381 1.44 10.19 17.98
C GLU A 381 1.64 11.49 17.19
N LEU A 382 1.37 11.44 15.90
CA LEU A 382 1.41 12.63 15.04
C LEU A 382 0.27 13.59 15.42
N HIS A 383 0.63 14.84 15.69
CA HIS A 383 -0.26 15.98 15.60
C HIS A 383 0.21 16.79 14.37
N ALA A 384 -0.56 16.75 13.29
CA ALA A 384 -0.17 17.37 12.02
C ALA A 384 -0.31 18.89 12.05
N GLU A 385 0.51 19.55 12.84
CA GLU A 385 0.51 21.01 12.97
C GLU A 385 1.08 21.68 11.73
N ASN A 386 2.08 21.09 11.06
CA ASN A 386 2.79 21.64 9.91
C ASN A 386 2.71 20.70 8.70
N ILE A 387 2.84 21.28 7.53
CA ILE A 387 3.04 20.57 6.27
C ILE A 387 4.31 21.07 5.58
N ARG A 388 4.96 20.19 4.83
CA ARG A 388 6.18 20.50 4.07
C ARG A 388 5.90 20.27 2.60
N VAL A 389 5.91 21.38 1.83
CA VAL A 389 5.54 21.40 0.42
C VAL A 389 6.79 21.57 -0.42
N LEU A 390 7.05 20.63 -1.30
CA LEU A 390 8.13 20.71 -2.27
C LEU A 390 7.70 21.59 -3.44
N ILE A 391 8.46 22.63 -3.73
CA ILE A 391 8.15 23.60 -4.78
C ILE A 391 8.83 23.15 -6.07
N MET A 392 8.02 22.83 -7.06
CA MET A 392 8.49 22.43 -8.38
C MET A 392 8.98 23.64 -9.23
N ASN A 393 9.73 23.35 -10.28
CA ASN A 393 10.16 24.39 -11.22
C ASN A 393 8.97 24.99 -12.01
N THR A 394 9.25 26.01 -12.83
CA THR A 394 8.25 26.58 -13.73
C THR A 394 7.72 25.49 -14.68
N GLY A 395 6.39 25.36 -14.78
CA GLY A 395 5.72 24.36 -15.60
C GLY A 395 5.62 22.97 -14.98
N TYR A 396 6.03 22.80 -13.72
CA TYR A 396 5.91 21.52 -12.96
C TYR A 396 6.64 20.32 -13.60
N GLY A 397 7.71 20.58 -14.38
CA GLY A 397 8.45 19.52 -15.07
C GLY A 397 9.49 18.80 -14.20
N SER A 398 9.92 19.42 -13.10
CA SER A 398 10.96 18.88 -12.22
C SER A 398 10.86 19.47 -10.81
N ILE A 399 11.25 18.68 -9.82
CA ILE A 399 11.47 19.14 -8.43
C ILE A 399 12.82 19.85 -8.25
N PHE A 400 13.70 19.77 -9.24
CA PHE A 400 15.06 20.31 -9.19
C PHE A 400 15.14 21.67 -9.86
N HIS A 401 15.96 22.55 -9.27
CA HIS A 401 16.23 23.90 -9.75
C HIS A 401 17.73 24.10 -9.96
N ASP A 402 18.13 24.64 -11.13
CA ASP A 402 19.53 25.01 -11.39
C ASP A 402 19.94 26.26 -10.57
N ARG A 403 18.97 27.11 -10.25
CA ARG A 403 19.12 28.35 -9.49
C ARG A 403 17.85 28.69 -8.76
N VAL A 404 17.97 29.26 -7.56
CA VAL A 404 16.87 29.83 -6.79
C VAL A 404 17.16 31.31 -6.56
N THR A 405 16.26 32.19 -7.06
CA THR A 405 16.34 33.65 -6.88
C THR A 405 15.24 34.08 -5.90
N LEU A 406 15.63 34.72 -4.82
CA LEU A 406 14.75 35.10 -3.72
C LEU A 406 14.74 36.61 -3.48
N THR A 407 13.60 37.13 -3.01
CA THR A 407 13.46 38.47 -2.44
C THR A 407 12.35 38.48 -1.40
N SER A 408 12.29 39.55 -0.58
CA SER A 408 11.19 39.82 0.36
C SER A 408 11.06 41.31 0.57
N ASP A 409 9.86 41.83 0.66
CA ASP A 409 9.63 43.25 0.94
C ASP A 409 10.14 43.65 2.34
N ALA A 410 9.99 42.78 3.32
CA ALA A 410 10.45 43.00 4.69
C ALA A 410 11.89 42.54 4.96
N GLY A 411 12.49 41.78 4.00
CA GLY A 411 13.74 41.04 4.19
C GLY A 411 13.52 39.68 4.84
N PHE A 412 14.58 38.92 4.95
CA PHE A 412 14.59 37.59 5.56
C PHE A 412 15.95 37.24 6.14
N VAL A 413 15.99 36.23 6.99
CA VAL A 413 17.23 35.69 7.57
C VAL A 413 17.50 34.33 6.93
N ILE A 414 18.70 34.14 6.43
CA ILE A 414 19.23 32.83 6.03
C ILE A 414 19.95 32.24 7.24
N HIS A 415 19.49 31.09 7.69
CA HIS A 415 20.09 30.34 8.79
C HIS A 415 21.01 29.26 8.22
N LYS A 416 22.29 29.34 8.56
CA LYS A 416 23.31 28.31 8.38
C LYS A 416 23.63 27.69 9.75
N LYS A 417 24.31 26.57 9.77
CA LYS A 417 24.64 25.86 11.01
C LYS A 417 25.27 26.76 12.10
N ASP A 418 26.21 27.64 11.71
CA ASP A 418 27.00 28.44 12.62
C ASP A 418 26.81 29.97 12.39
N GLU A 419 25.94 30.39 11.48
CA GLU A 419 25.83 31.80 11.09
C GLU A 419 24.42 32.13 10.61
N ASP A 420 23.91 33.28 11.02
CA ASP A 420 22.68 33.90 10.49
C ASP A 420 23.04 35.08 9.58
N ILE A 421 22.57 35.06 8.35
CA ILE A 421 22.79 36.12 7.37
C ILE A 421 21.48 36.88 7.14
N THR A 422 21.47 38.16 7.49
CA THR A 422 20.29 39.00 7.28
C THR A 422 20.29 39.64 5.91
N ILE A 423 19.22 39.43 5.15
CA ILE A 423 18.96 40.04 3.84
C ILE A 423 17.97 41.16 4.02
N ALA A 424 18.33 42.37 3.52
CA ALA A 424 17.46 43.53 3.66
C ALA A 424 16.22 43.47 2.74
N GLY A 425 15.18 44.22 3.12
CA GLY A 425 13.97 44.30 2.28
C GLY A 425 14.26 44.83 0.88
N GLY A 426 13.73 44.16 -0.14
CA GLY A 426 13.92 44.46 -1.57
C GLY A 426 15.25 43.99 -2.15
N GLU A 427 16.15 43.40 -1.38
CA GLU A 427 17.41 42.81 -1.85
C GLU A 427 17.15 41.46 -2.57
N LEU A 428 17.96 41.17 -3.59
CA LEU A 428 17.92 39.95 -4.38
C LEU A 428 19.03 39.00 -3.92
N VAL A 429 18.68 37.72 -3.74
CA VAL A 429 19.65 36.67 -3.43
C VAL A 429 19.53 35.57 -4.48
N ASP A 430 20.62 35.28 -5.17
CA ASP A 430 20.75 34.14 -6.08
C ASP A 430 21.48 33.00 -5.37
N ILE A 431 20.90 31.81 -5.36
CA ILE A 431 21.46 30.60 -4.78
C ILE A 431 21.64 29.57 -5.89
N TYR A 432 22.86 29.07 -6.01
CA TYR A 432 23.25 27.99 -6.93
C TYR A 432 23.75 26.78 -6.13
N PRO A 433 23.79 25.56 -6.68
CA PRO A 433 24.31 24.39 -5.96
C PRO A 433 25.75 24.57 -5.43
N ASP A 434 26.57 25.31 -6.12
CA ASP A 434 27.98 25.60 -5.77
C ASP A 434 28.19 26.93 -5.03
N SER A 435 27.11 27.63 -4.67
CA SER A 435 27.23 28.89 -3.92
C SER A 435 27.69 28.67 -2.48
N GLU A 436 28.33 29.69 -1.91
CA GLU A 436 28.79 29.70 -0.51
C GLU A 436 27.65 29.44 0.50
N TYR A 437 26.42 29.81 0.14
CA TYR A 437 25.24 29.51 0.95
C TYR A 437 25.02 28.02 1.13
N MET A 438 25.37 27.21 0.12
CA MET A 438 25.12 25.75 0.12
C MET A 438 26.31 24.92 0.63
N SER A 439 27.33 25.55 1.25
CA SER A 439 28.53 24.88 1.75
C SER A 439 28.25 23.74 2.74
N GLU A 440 27.10 23.75 3.40
CA GLU A 440 26.63 22.74 4.36
C GLU A 440 25.52 21.84 3.79
N GLY A 441 25.19 22.00 2.52
CA GLY A 441 24.20 21.20 1.81
C GLY A 441 22.73 21.62 2.01
N ARG A 442 22.40 22.32 3.11
CA ARG A 442 21.05 22.81 3.43
C ARG A 442 21.11 24.18 4.12
N ILE A 443 20.16 25.04 3.76
CA ILE A 443 19.89 26.29 4.47
C ILE A 443 18.39 26.44 4.70
N THR A 444 18.03 27.17 5.74
CA THR A 444 16.65 27.57 6.03
C THR A 444 16.53 29.09 6.01
N MET A 445 15.37 29.60 5.61
CA MET A 445 15.12 31.02 5.51
C MET A 445 13.80 31.39 6.17
N THR A 446 13.86 32.40 7.04
CA THR A 446 12.67 32.90 7.74
C THR A 446 12.41 34.36 7.34
N PRO A 447 11.19 34.73 6.87
CA PRO A 447 10.88 36.10 6.53
C PRO A 447 10.89 36.99 7.79
N MET A 448 11.32 38.23 7.66
CA MET A 448 11.37 39.20 8.76
C MET A 448 10.04 39.94 8.89
N GLY A 449 9.48 39.94 10.08
CA GLY A 449 8.22 40.63 10.37
C GLY A 449 7.00 39.72 10.38
N LEU A 450 5.93 40.27 10.98
CA LEU A 450 4.67 39.54 11.10
C LEU A 450 3.97 39.41 9.74
N ASN A 451 3.54 38.24 9.37
CA ASN A 451 2.88 37.94 8.08
C ASN A 451 3.72 38.30 6.83
N SER A 452 5.03 38.33 6.97
CA SER A 452 5.96 38.56 5.84
C SER A 452 6.18 37.28 5.07
N THR A 453 6.55 37.43 3.78
CA THR A 453 6.76 36.34 2.86
C THR A 453 8.09 36.45 2.13
N ILE A 454 8.58 35.32 1.62
CA ILE A 454 9.71 35.29 0.69
C ILE A 454 9.17 34.94 -0.69
N THR A 455 9.50 35.74 -1.69
CA THR A 455 9.12 35.54 -3.09
C THR A 455 10.20 34.76 -3.80
N VAL A 456 9.82 33.70 -4.53
CA VAL A 456 10.72 32.88 -5.36
C VAL A 456 10.61 33.37 -6.80
N LEU A 457 11.51 34.28 -7.20
CA LEU A 457 11.52 34.91 -8.52
C LEU A 457 11.94 33.98 -9.67
N SER A 458 12.65 32.90 -9.35
CA SER A 458 13.07 31.90 -10.34
C SER A 458 11.95 30.92 -10.71
N VAL A 459 10.81 30.99 -10.06
CA VAL A 459 9.62 30.16 -10.33
C VAL A 459 8.48 31.05 -10.77
N GLU A 460 7.75 30.61 -11.80
CA GLU A 460 6.54 31.29 -12.28
C GLU A 460 5.34 30.37 -12.12
N ARG A 461 4.22 30.96 -11.65
CA ARG A 461 2.90 30.32 -11.48
C ARG A 461 1.84 31.13 -12.21
N SER A 462 0.62 30.63 -12.32
CA SER A 462 -0.49 31.27 -13.03
C SER A 462 -0.77 32.73 -12.58
N TYR A 463 -0.41 33.06 -11.35
CA TYR A 463 -0.62 34.38 -10.76
C TYR A 463 0.68 35.21 -10.58
N GLY A 464 1.76 34.82 -11.27
CA GLY A 464 3.08 35.43 -11.18
C GLY A 464 4.06 34.64 -10.32
N ASN A 465 5.12 35.28 -9.85
CA ASN A 465 6.09 34.62 -8.97
C ASN A 465 5.47 34.29 -7.62
N PRO A 466 5.59 33.05 -7.13
CA PRO A 466 5.00 32.64 -5.88
C PRO A 466 5.74 33.24 -4.69
N TYR A 467 5.01 33.51 -3.61
CA TYR A 467 5.52 34.01 -2.33
C TYR A 467 5.04 33.13 -1.18
N TYR A 468 5.90 32.86 -0.24
CA TYR A 468 5.67 31.86 0.80
C TYR A 468 5.87 32.44 2.20
N GLY A 469 4.91 32.19 3.09
CA GLY A 469 5.04 32.33 4.53
C GLY A 469 5.74 31.13 5.17
N GLY A 470 5.84 31.11 6.49
CA GLY A 470 6.54 30.05 7.21
C GLY A 470 8.04 30.05 6.94
N THR A 471 8.65 28.91 6.81
CA THR A 471 10.09 28.73 6.54
C THR A 471 10.27 28.16 5.14
N LEU A 472 11.21 28.73 4.36
CA LEU A 472 11.72 28.10 3.16
C LEU A 472 13.01 27.35 3.48
N GLU A 473 13.14 26.13 3.01
CA GLU A 473 14.39 25.36 3.04
C GLU A 473 14.89 25.15 1.61
N ILE A 474 16.19 25.25 1.42
CA ILE A 474 16.84 24.88 0.17
C ILE A 474 17.90 23.83 0.52
N ALA A 475 17.83 22.69 -0.15
CA ALA A 475 18.83 21.64 -0.05
C ALA A 475 19.51 21.39 -1.41
N SER A 476 20.80 21.07 -1.38
CA SER A 476 21.57 20.65 -2.55
C SER A 476 21.45 19.14 -2.73
N GLU A 477 21.02 18.72 -3.92
CA GLU A 477 20.93 17.33 -4.34
C GLU A 477 21.78 17.11 -5.60
N ASP A 478 22.04 15.85 -5.99
CA ASP A 478 22.87 15.53 -7.15
C ASP A 478 22.37 16.16 -8.47
N ASN A 479 21.04 16.36 -8.59
CA ASN A 479 20.41 16.90 -9.79
C ASN A 479 20.08 18.39 -9.72
N GLY A 480 20.48 19.10 -8.67
CA GLY A 480 20.20 20.52 -8.47
C GLY A 480 19.68 20.86 -7.06
N LEU A 481 19.11 22.04 -6.92
CA LEU A 481 18.53 22.49 -5.66
C LEU A 481 17.08 22.01 -5.55
N VAL A 482 16.65 21.65 -4.35
CA VAL A 482 15.23 21.44 -4.00
C VAL A 482 14.78 22.54 -3.03
N ILE A 483 13.55 23.01 -3.18
CA ILE A 483 12.94 24.01 -2.31
C ILE A 483 11.79 23.35 -1.55
N VAL A 484 11.77 23.50 -0.22
CA VAL A 484 10.67 23.03 0.63
C VAL A 484 10.11 24.20 1.42
N ASN A 485 8.80 24.41 1.34
CA ASN A 485 8.09 25.34 2.19
C ASN A 485 7.51 24.62 3.40
N ASP A 486 7.98 24.93 4.59
CA ASP A 486 7.52 24.39 5.87
C ASP A 486 6.64 25.44 6.56
N LEU A 487 5.35 25.13 6.70
CA LEU A 487 4.38 26.08 7.25
C LEU A 487 3.27 25.36 8.03
N PRO A 488 2.53 26.08 8.91
CA PRO A 488 1.35 25.55 9.56
C PRO A 488 0.32 25.01 8.54
N LEU A 489 -0.26 23.83 8.83
CA LEU A 489 -1.24 23.20 7.95
C LEU A 489 -2.44 24.12 7.64
N GLU A 490 -2.90 24.88 8.62
CA GLU A 490 -4.01 25.80 8.41
C GLU A 490 -3.63 26.98 7.48
N GLU A 491 -2.40 27.47 7.54
CA GLU A 491 -1.91 28.53 6.64
C GLU A 491 -1.75 27.98 5.20
N TYR A 492 -1.30 26.76 5.04
CA TYR A 492 -1.30 26.07 3.75
C TYR A 492 -2.71 26.07 3.13
N LEU A 493 -3.73 25.75 3.92
CA LEU A 493 -5.11 25.70 3.46
C LEU A 493 -5.69 27.08 3.07
N TYR A 494 -5.18 28.18 3.60
CA TYR A 494 -5.60 29.54 3.17
C TYR A 494 -5.27 29.78 1.69
N HIS A 495 -4.28 29.10 1.14
CA HIS A 495 -3.87 29.18 -0.26
C HIS A 495 -4.41 28.04 -1.12
N VAL A 496 -4.57 26.84 -0.56
CA VAL A 496 -5.10 25.66 -1.26
C VAL A 496 -6.61 25.78 -1.51
N VAL A 497 -7.39 26.10 -0.49
CA VAL A 497 -8.86 26.16 -0.62
C VAL A 497 -9.30 27.10 -1.74
N PRO A 498 -8.81 28.34 -1.86
CA PRO A 498 -9.19 29.22 -2.98
C PRO A 498 -8.55 28.83 -4.31
N SER A 499 -7.49 28.03 -4.32
CA SER A 499 -6.89 27.47 -5.55
C SER A 499 -7.72 26.32 -6.12
N GLU A 500 -8.39 25.55 -5.24
CA GLU A 500 -9.19 24.39 -5.60
C GLU A 500 -10.67 24.74 -5.86
N MET A 501 -11.24 25.66 -5.10
CA MET A 501 -12.65 26.01 -5.17
C MET A 501 -12.87 27.52 -5.24
N PRO A 502 -13.65 28.05 -6.21
CA PRO A 502 -13.93 29.47 -6.30
C PRO A 502 -14.59 30.02 -5.04
N ALA A 503 -14.07 31.12 -4.50
CA ALA A 503 -14.61 31.79 -3.31
C ALA A 503 -16.10 32.15 -3.46
N GLY A 504 -16.57 32.43 -4.68
CA GLY A 504 -17.97 32.72 -4.99
C GLY A 504 -18.95 31.54 -4.75
N PHE A 505 -18.48 30.34 -4.40
CA PHE A 505 -19.36 29.23 -4.03
C PHE A 505 -19.95 29.40 -2.63
N GLY A 506 -19.38 30.31 -1.82
CA GLY A 506 -19.84 30.65 -0.49
C GLY A 506 -19.19 29.86 0.63
N VAL A 507 -19.25 30.41 1.85
CA VAL A 507 -18.50 29.87 3.00
C VAL A 507 -18.84 28.40 3.32
N GLU A 508 -20.11 27.98 3.21
CA GLU A 508 -20.47 26.56 3.47
C GLU A 508 -19.82 25.60 2.46
N ALA A 509 -19.74 25.99 1.17
CA ALA A 509 -19.05 25.18 0.17
C ALA A 509 -17.53 25.13 0.43
N LEU A 510 -16.96 26.27 0.79
CA LEU A 510 -15.55 26.37 1.13
C LEU A 510 -15.18 25.59 2.41
N LYS A 511 -16.11 25.44 3.37
CA LYS A 511 -15.94 24.52 4.53
C LYS A 511 -15.83 23.08 4.11
N VAL A 512 -16.67 22.62 3.17
CA VAL A 512 -16.57 21.25 2.60
C VAL A 512 -15.17 21.06 2.02
N GLN A 513 -14.73 22.00 1.18
CA GLN A 513 -13.39 21.93 0.56
C GLN A 513 -12.28 21.96 1.61
N ALA A 514 -12.40 22.78 2.67
CA ALA A 514 -11.39 22.88 3.72
C ALA A 514 -11.24 21.57 4.51
N VAL A 515 -12.35 20.89 4.85
CA VAL A 515 -12.32 19.60 5.54
C VAL A 515 -11.73 18.53 4.61
N CYS A 516 -12.12 18.50 3.34
CA CYS A 516 -11.55 17.55 2.37
C CYS A 516 -10.04 17.79 2.18
N ALA A 517 -9.63 19.03 1.95
CA ALA A 517 -8.24 19.39 1.71
C ALA A 517 -7.35 19.09 2.94
N ARG A 518 -7.86 19.34 4.16
CA ARG A 518 -7.14 19.01 5.39
C ARG A 518 -7.01 17.52 5.60
N SER A 519 -8.07 16.75 5.34
CA SER A 519 -8.03 15.27 5.44
C SER A 519 -7.04 14.68 4.44
N TYR A 520 -7.05 15.18 3.20
CA TYR A 520 -6.13 14.78 2.15
C TYR A 520 -4.68 15.13 2.51
N ALA A 521 -4.41 16.36 2.95
CA ALA A 521 -3.08 16.78 3.37
C ALA A 521 -2.56 15.94 4.55
N TYR A 522 -3.40 15.69 5.56
CA TYR A 522 -3.03 14.85 6.71
C TYR A 522 -2.63 13.45 6.27
N MET A 523 -3.41 12.82 5.40
CA MET A 523 -3.11 11.50 4.86
C MET A 523 -1.75 11.50 4.14
N HIS A 524 -1.44 12.54 3.36
CA HIS A 524 -0.15 12.64 2.67
C HIS A 524 1.03 12.94 3.60
N ILE A 525 0.81 13.65 4.71
CA ILE A 525 1.82 13.77 5.78
C ILE A 525 2.16 12.36 6.31
N MET A 526 1.14 11.53 6.56
CA MET A 526 1.34 10.15 7.02
C MET A 526 2.03 9.26 5.98
N ASN A 527 1.72 9.44 4.69
CA ASN A 527 2.33 8.66 3.60
C ASN A 527 3.80 9.00 3.36
N ASN A 528 4.23 10.21 3.73
CA ASN A 528 5.65 10.61 3.73
C ASN A 528 6.38 10.38 2.39
N SER A 529 5.68 10.56 1.27
CA SER A 529 6.12 10.12 -0.08
C SER A 529 7.43 10.80 -0.55
N TYR A 530 7.64 12.06 -0.17
CA TYR A 530 8.84 12.82 -0.49
C TYR A 530 9.86 12.88 0.66
N ARG A 531 9.88 11.88 1.56
CA ARG A 531 10.79 11.84 2.71
C ARG A 531 12.27 11.98 2.33
N THR A 532 12.64 11.51 1.14
CA THR A 532 14.01 11.61 0.61
C THR A 532 14.42 13.03 0.24
N TYR A 533 13.47 13.94 0.09
CA TYR A 533 13.68 15.36 -0.16
C TYR A 533 13.22 16.23 1.00
N GLY A 534 12.74 15.61 2.08
CA GLY A 534 12.29 16.32 3.28
C GLY A 534 10.92 16.97 3.15
N ALA A 535 10.03 16.45 2.28
CA ALA A 535 8.70 17.00 2.06
C ALA A 535 7.60 15.92 2.13
N HIS A 536 6.36 16.36 2.25
CA HIS A 536 5.17 15.48 2.28
C HIS A 536 4.47 15.44 0.93
N VAL A 537 4.32 16.59 0.28
CA VAL A 537 3.61 16.83 -0.98
C VAL A 537 4.43 17.74 -1.87
N ASP A 538 4.09 17.82 -3.16
CA ASP A 538 4.51 18.91 -4.03
C ASP A 538 3.38 19.93 -4.27
N ASP A 539 3.68 21.02 -4.98
CA ASP A 539 2.76 22.12 -5.24
C ASP A 539 1.93 21.95 -6.54
N SER A 540 1.97 20.76 -7.17
CA SER A 540 1.29 20.49 -8.45
C SER A 540 -0.09 19.84 -8.27
N VAL A 541 -0.78 19.70 -9.40
CA VAL A 541 -2.06 18.96 -9.49
C VAL A 541 -1.95 17.46 -9.16
N GLY A 542 -0.74 16.91 -9.01
CA GLY A 542 -0.50 15.54 -8.56
C GLY A 542 -0.89 15.32 -7.09
N TYR A 543 -0.93 16.42 -6.32
CA TYR A 543 -1.40 16.46 -4.94
C TYR A 543 -2.56 17.45 -4.81
N GLN A 544 -2.31 18.63 -4.26
CA GLN A 544 -3.28 19.73 -4.14
C GLN A 544 -2.69 20.98 -4.77
N VAL A 545 -3.48 21.68 -5.56
CA VAL A 545 -3.01 22.89 -6.23
C VAL A 545 -2.60 23.92 -5.19
N TYR A 546 -1.29 24.17 -5.09
CA TYR A 546 -0.70 25.18 -4.23
C TYR A 546 -0.07 26.31 -5.08
N ASN A 547 -0.92 26.96 -5.89
CA ASN A 547 -0.52 28.06 -6.80
C ASN A 547 -0.11 29.33 -6.06
N ASN A 548 -0.15 29.28 -4.72
CA ASN A 548 0.05 30.42 -3.85
C ASN A 548 -0.80 31.64 -4.23
N ILE A 549 -2.07 31.36 -4.57
CA ILE A 549 -3.07 32.41 -4.79
C ILE A 549 -3.27 33.22 -3.50
N LYS A 550 -3.50 34.49 -3.64
CA LYS A 550 -3.76 35.37 -2.49
C LYS A 550 -4.94 34.84 -1.69
N GLU A 551 -4.81 34.89 -0.37
CA GLU A 551 -5.88 34.55 0.56
C GLU A 551 -7.18 35.31 0.23
N GLN A 552 -8.29 34.60 0.29
CA GLN A 552 -9.61 35.16 0.09
C GLN A 552 -10.36 35.19 1.43
N PRO A 553 -11.05 36.27 1.80
CA PRO A 553 -11.69 36.36 3.11
C PRO A 553 -12.63 35.21 3.42
N ASP A 554 -13.45 34.78 2.44
CA ASP A 554 -14.44 33.71 2.63
C ASP A 554 -13.77 32.33 2.79
N SER A 555 -12.70 32.04 2.05
CA SER A 555 -11.96 30.78 2.20
C SER A 555 -11.18 30.75 3.51
N THR A 556 -10.54 31.84 3.89
CA THR A 556 -9.87 31.95 5.20
C THR A 556 -10.88 31.80 6.34
N GLN A 557 -12.08 32.35 6.22
CA GLN A 557 -13.16 32.15 7.20
C GLN A 557 -13.56 30.68 7.27
N ALA A 558 -13.76 30.01 6.14
CA ALA A 558 -14.16 28.62 6.08
C ALA A 558 -13.13 27.70 6.74
N VAL A 559 -11.83 27.90 6.49
CA VAL A 559 -10.74 27.16 7.14
C VAL A 559 -10.76 27.39 8.65
N LYS A 560 -10.93 28.63 9.12
CA LYS A 560 -10.98 28.94 10.56
C LYS A 560 -12.21 28.34 11.25
N GLU A 561 -13.37 28.34 10.59
CA GLU A 561 -14.60 27.76 11.16
C GLU A 561 -14.59 26.22 11.18
N THR A 562 -13.74 25.60 10.38
CA THR A 562 -13.50 24.14 10.37
C THR A 562 -12.11 23.77 10.91
N TYR A 563 -11.52 24.64 11.75
CA TYR A 563 -10.17 24.47 12.27
C TYR A 563 -9.95 23.07 12.84
N GLY A 564 -8.92 22.36 12.33
CA GLY A 564 -8.55 21.01 12.75
C GLY A 564 -9.54 19.88 12.37
N GLN A 565 -10.64 20.18 11.67
CA GLN A 565 -11.61 19.15 11.30
C GLN A 565 -11.14 18.33 10.10
N VAL A 566 -11.12 17.01 10.27
CA VAL A 566 -10.81 15.99 9.25
C VAL A 566 -11.88 14.89 9.26
N MET A 567 -11.96 14.16 8.16
CA MET A 567 -12.80 12.97 8.08
C MET A 567 -12.01 11.74 8.50
N ARG A 568 -12.61 10.90 9.36
CA ARG A 568 -12.04 9.64 9.82
C ARG A 568 -13.02 8.49 9.59
N SER A 569 -12.50 7.34 9.19
CA SER A 569 -13.24 6.08 9.09
C SER A 569 -12.50 4.99 9.86
N GLY A 570 -13.11 4.44 10.89
CA GLY A 570 -12.43 3.59 11.86
C GLY A 570 -11.27 4.34 12.53
N ASP A 571 -10.07 3.78 12.49
CA ASP A 571 -8.87 4.39 13.08
C ASP A 571 -8.08 5.26 12.09
N GLY A 572 -8.45 5.30 10.80
CA GLY A 572 -7.71 6.00 9.75
C GLY A 572 -8.34 7.30 9.29
N ILE A 573 -7.51 8.29 8.92
CA ILE A 573 -7.95 9.51 8.24
C ILE A 573 -8.28 9.18 6.79
N VAL A 574 -9.36 9.76 6.27
CA VAL A 574 -9.87 9.52 4.92
C VAL A 574 -9.06 10.30 3.89
N ALA A 575 -8.61 9.62 2.83
CA ALA A 575 -8.13 10.28 1.62
C ALA A 575 -9.32 10.91 0.88
N ALA A 576 -9.65 12.13 1.24
CA ALA A 576 -10.85 12.82 0.76
C ALA A 576 -10.68 13.28 -0.68
N TYR A 577 -10.74 12.35 -1.66
CA TYR A 577 -10.64 12.69 -3.08
C TYR A 577 -11.78 13.58 -3.53
N TYR A 578 -11.48 14.54 -4.41
CA TYR A 578 -12.45 15.42 -5.02
C TYR A 578 -12.07 15.75 -6.47
N TYR A 579 -13.04 16.20 -7.23
CA TYR A 579 -12.88 16.54 -8.64
C TYR A 579 -13.85 17.68 -9.03
N SER A 580 -13.64 18.28 -10.20
CA SER A 580 -14.35 19.50 -10.58
C SER A 580 -15.86 19.30 -10.79
N THR A 581 -16.25 18.39 -11.70
CA THR A 581 -17.64 18.28 -12.17
C THR A 581 -18.02 16.81 -12.36
N SER A 582 -19.19 16.42 -11.85
CA SER A 582 -19.77 15.09 -12.08
C SER A 582 -20.52 15.03 -13.42
N CYS A 583 -20.51 13.86 -14.04
CA CYS A 583 -21.44 13.56 -15.15
C CYS A 583 -22.86 13.22 -14.66
N GLY A 584 -23.21 13.49 -13.41
CA GLY A 584 -24.45 13.07 -12.76
C GLY A 584 -24.34 11.73 -12.03
N TYR A 585 -23.16 11.10 -12.03
CA TYR A 585 -22.85 9.87 -11.31
C TYR A 585 -21.44 9.90 -10.75
N MET A 586 -21.19 9.29 -9.61
CA MET A 586 -19.88 9.22 -8.97
C MET A 586 -19.35 7.80 -8.91
N SER A 587 -18.02 7.67 -8.94
CA SER A 587 -17.28 6.40 -8.84
C SER A 587 -16.80 6.09 -7.44
N ASP A 588 -16.46 4.83 -7.23
CA ASP A 588 -15.64 4.35 -6.11
C ASP A 588 -14.20 4.01 -6.55
N LEU A 589 -13.40 3.48 -5.62
CA LEU A 589 -11.99 3.14 -5.89
C LEU A 589 -11.79 2.01 -6.90
N SER A 590 -12.85 1.28 -7.30
CA SER A 590 -12.73 0.23 -8.32
C SER A 590 -12.28 0.78 -9.67
N LEU A 591 -12.51 2.08 -9.94
CA LEU A 591 -11.99 2.77 -11.12
C LEU A 591 -10.46 2.71 -11.20
N TRP A 592 -9.77 2.77 -10.07
CA TRP A 592 -8.30 2.65 -9.97
C TRP A 592 -7.84 1.24 -9.56
N GLY A 593 -8.73 0.23 -9.65
CA GLY A 593 -8.42 -1.15 -9.27
C GLY A 593 -8.46 -1.42 -7.77
N GLY A 594 -8.96 -0.47 -6.98
CA GLY A 594 -9.18 -0.64 -5.54
C GLY A 594 -10.45 -1.43 -5.22
N GLN A 595 -10.77 -1.51 -3.92
CA GLN A 595 -11.95 -2.21 -3.46
C GLN A 595 -13.23 -1.42 -3.80
N LYS A 596 -14.26 -2.14 -4.27
CA LYS A 596 -15.58 -1.58 -4.56
C LYS A 596 -16.31 -1.20 -3.26
N GLY A 597 -16.94 -0.01 -3.28
CA GLY A 597 -17.70 0.50 -2.14
C GLY A 597 -16.82 1.06 -1.01
N GLY A 598 -17.32 1.03 0.21
CA GLY A 598 -16.62 1.55 1.39
C GLY A 598 -16.92 3.03 1.67
N ILE A 599 -15.90 3.87 1.73
CA ILE A 599 -16.03 5.31 1.98
C ILE A 599 -16.62 6.01 0.75
N TYR A 600 -16.25 5.61 -0.45
CA TYR A 600 -16.73 6.14 -1.72
C TYR A 600 -17.78 5.20 -2.29
N ASN A 601 -18.97 5.70 -2.55
CA ASN A 601 -20.04 4.91 -3.15
C ASN A 601 -20.36 5.37 -4.57
N GLU A 602 -20.72 4.40 -5.40
CA GLU A 602 -21.30 4.66 -6.71
C GLU A 602 -22.77 5.03 -6.55
N LYS A 603 -23.14 6.25 -6.92
CA LYS A 603 -24.53 6.74 -6.91
C LYS A 603 -24.72 7.97 -7.79
N THR A 604 -25.98 8.29 -8.08
CA THR A 604 -26.33 9.53 -8.79
C THR A 604 -26.01 10.76 -7.91
N VAL A 605 -25.52 11.82 -8.55
CA VAL A 605 -25.15 13.08 -7.89
C VAL A 605 -26.37 14.04 -7.95
N ASN A 606 -27.48 13.59 -7.37
CA ASN A 606 -28.73 14.31 -7.26
C ASN A 606 -29.43 13.98 -5.91
N PRO A 607 -30.60 14.58 -5.61
CA PRO A 607 -31.28 14.32 -4.34
C PRO A 607 -31.67 12.87 -4.08
N ASP A 608 -31.83 12.06 -5.13
CA ASP A 608 -32.28 10.68 -5.00
C ASP A 608 -31.12 9.74 -4.57
N GLY A 609 -29.88 10.03 -5.02
CA GLY A 609 -28.68 9.27 -4.63
C GLY A 609 -28.75 7.78 -4.97
N GLU A 610 -29.37 7.43 -6.10
CA GLU A 610 -29.62 6.05 -6.50
C GLU A 610 -28.36 5.37 -7.06
N SER A 611 -28.23 4.07 -6.81
CA SER A 611 -27.20 3.24 -7.45
C SER A 611 -27.75 2.62 -8.72
N ILE A 612 -27.10 2.90 -9.86
CA ILE A 612 -27.40 2.34 -11.16
C ILE A 612 -26.15 1.66 -11.74
N ASP A 613 -26.34 0.64 -12.56
CA ASP A 613 -25.23 -0.04 -13.24
C ASP A 613 -25.10 0.47 -14.67
N LEU A 614 -24.01 1.18 -14.94
CA LEU A 614 -23.66 1.79 -16.23
C LEU A 614 -22.50 1.04 -16.93
N SER A 615 -22.22 -0.20 -16.56
CA SER A 615 -21.12 -1.01 -17.15
C SER A 615 -21.41 -1.45 -18.60
N ASP A 616 -22.65 -1.45 -19.01
CA ASP A 616 -23.08 -1.75 -20.37
C ASP A 616 -23.03 -0.49 -21.26
N ASP A 617 -22.39 -0.58 -22.44
CA ASP A 617 -22.18 0.54 -23.35
C ASP A 617 -23.49 1.21 -23.82
N GLU A 618 -24.54 0.44 -24.08
CA GLU A 618 -25.83 0.98 -24.52
C GLU A 618 -26.56 1.70 -23.37
N LYS A 619 -26.47 1.16 -22.16
CA LYS A 619 -26.97 1.85 -20.96
C LYS A 619 -26.21 3.15 -20.73
N PHE A 620 -24.88 3.10 -20.83
CA PHE A 620 -24.04 4.27 -20.67
C PHE A 620 -24.32 5.31 -21.78
N LYS A 621 -24.44 4.87 -23.03
CA LYS A 621 -24.83 5.75 -24.14
C LYS A 621 -26.12 6.49 -23.83
N LYS A 622 -27.16 5.76 -23.41
CA LYS A 622 -28.44 6.37 -23.03
C LYS A 622 -28.28 7.36 -21.88
N PHE A 623 -27.46 7.04 -20.88
CA PHE A 623 -27.19 7.92 -19.74
C PHE A 623 -26.47 9.20 -20.19
N ILE A 624 -25.37 9.08 -20.94
CA ILE A 624 -24.52 10.22 -21.29
C ILE A 624 -25.18 11.16 -22.32
N THR A 625 -26.11 10.65 -23.14
CA THR A 625 -26.87 11.44 -24.09
C THR A 625 -28.18 12.02 -23.51
N SER A 626 -28.56 11.59 -22.30
CA SER A 626 -29.69 12.17 -21.57
C SER A 626 -29.22 13.27 -20.62
N GLU A 627 -30.15 14.16 -20.29
CA GLU A 627 -29.94 15.23 -19.31
C GLU A 627 -30.94 15.09 -18.17
N ASN A 628 -30.49 15.34 -16.94
CA ASN A 628 -31.33 15.33 -15.75
C ASN A 628 -31.15 16.65 -14.99
N GLU A 629 -32.13 17.54 -15.08
CA GLU A 629 -32.14 18.86 -14.44
C GLU A 629 -32.07 18.76 -12.89
N THR A 630 -32.31 17.59 -12.31
CA THR A 630 -32.19 17.40 -10.86
C THR A 630 -30.77 17.16 -10.41
N ASP A 631 -29.87 16.76 -11.33
CA ASP A 631 -28.45 16.55 -11.01
C ASP A 631 -27.83 17.85 -10.53
N TYR A 632 -27.02 17.78 -9.49
CA TYR A 632 -26.43 18.97 -8.89
C TYR A 632 -25.44 19.68 -9.82
N ASP A 633 -24.78 18.95 -10.71
CA ASP A 633 -23.83 19.50 -11.69
C ASP A 633 -24.47 19.99 -12.99
N TYR A 634 -25.80 19.88 -13.17
CA TYR A 634 -26.51 20.14 -14.43
C TYR A 634 -26.20 21.51 -15.04
N GLU A 635 -26.15 22.57 -14.25
CA GLU A 635 -25.89 23.94 -14.74
C GLU A 635 -24.43 24.21 -15.13
N PHE A 636 -23.51 23.25 -14.91
CA PHE A 636 -22.08 23.49 -15.11
C PHE A 636 -21.60 23.00 -16.49
N PRO A 637 -20.61 23.68 -17.10
CA PRO A 637 -20.18 23.42 -18.47
C PRO A 637 -19.80 21.96 -18.77
N PHE A 638 -19.10 21.31 -17.87
CA PHE A 638 -18.62 19.94 -18.08
C PHE A 638 -19.60 18.84 -17.63
N TYR A 639 -20.83 19.17 -17.23
CA TYR A 639 -21.86 18.17 -16.96
C TYR A 639 -22.04 17.23 -18.16
N ARG A 640 -22.06 17.85 -19.38
CA ARG A 640 -21.97 17.15 -20.66
C ARG A 640 -20.99 17.88 -21.57
N TRP A 641 -20.32 17.13 -22.43
CA TRP A 641 -19.43 17.72 -23.41
C TRP A 641 -19.27 16.78 -24.62
N SER A 642 -18.82 17.33 -25.74
CA SER A 642 -18.51 16.54 -26.93
C SER A 642 -17.33 17.14 -27.69
N VAL A 643 -16.64 16.27 -28.43
CA VAL A 643 -15.60 16.69 -29.39
C VAL A 643 -15.66 15.79 -30.61
N GLU A 644 -15.47 16.38 -31.78
CA GLU A 644 -15.29 15.67 -33.06
C GLU A 644 -13.82 15.70 -33.43
N LEU A 645 -13.26 14.53 -33.70
CA LEU A 645 -11.86 14.34 -34.04
C LEU A 645 -11.76 13.65 -35.41
N ASP A 646 -11.02 14.27 -36.32
CA ASP A 646 -10.68 13.68 -37.59
C ASP A 646 -9.85 12.39 -37.38
N ARG A 647 -10.06 11.40 -38.27
CA ARG A 647 -9.40 10.10 -38.16
C ARG A 647 -7.87 10.20 -38.22
N ASP A 648 -7.36 11.03 -39.15
CA ASP A 648 -5.91 11.17 -39.36
C ASP A 648 -5.27 11.85 -38.15
N TYR A 649 -5.93 12.91 -37.62
CA TYR A 649 -5.51 13.54 -36.36
C TYR A 649 -5.45 12.52 -35.22
N LEU A 650 -6.52 11.75 -35.03
CA LEU A 650 -6.61 10.81 -33.91
C LEU A 650 -5.59 9.67 -34.06
N THR A 651 -5.34 9.19 -35.28
CA THR A 651 -4.28 8.22 -35.60
C THR A 651 -2.89 8.73 -35.17
N GLY A 652 -2.57 9.98 -35.54
CA GLY A 652 -1.30 10.62 -35.14
C GLY A 652 -1.18 10.74 -33.62
N ARG A 653 -2.22 11.26 -32.99
CA ARG A 653 -2.30 11.45 -31.54
C ARG A 653 -2.12 10.14 -30.77
N ILE A 654 -2.83 9.10 -31.16
CA ILE A 654 -2.79 7.80 -30.50
C ILE A 654 -1.38 7.22 -30.57
N ASN A 655 -0.79 7.13 -31.77
CA ASN A 655 0.53 6.55 -31.94
C ASN A 655 1.63 7.32 -31.17
N GLU A 656 1.53 8.63 -31.05
CA GLU A 656 2.44 9.44 -30.24
C GLU A 656 2.25 9.15 -28.74
N TYR A 657 1.02 9.20 -28.24
CA TYR A 657 0.75 9.11 -26.82
C TYR A 657 0.77 7.68 -26.25
N LEU A 658 0.62 6.65 -27.07
CA LEU A 658 0.93 5.28 -26.68
C LEU A 658 2.41 5.18 -26.21
N GLY A 659 3.35 5.76 -26.98
CA GLY A 659 4.77 5.80 -26.61
C GLY A 659 5.05 6.60 -25.33
N ILE A 660 4.48 7.80 -25.24
CA ILE A 660 4.65 8.69 -24.07
C ILE A 660 4.11 8.00 -22.80
N ARG A 661 2.88 7.48 -22.84
CA ARG A 661 2.26 6.83 -21.68
C ARG A 661 2.93 5.50 -21.33
N HIS A 662 3.38 4.74 -22.33
CA HIS A 662 4.16 3.52 -22.08
C HIS A 662 5.46 3.80 -21.33
N THR A 663 6.15 4.90 -21.62
CA THR A 663 7.37 5.29 -20.90
C THR A 663 7.07 5.52 -19.40
N SER A 664 5.93 6.10 -19.08
CA SER A 664 5.53 6.36 -17.70
C SER A 664 4.93 5.12 -17.01
N GLU A 665 4.11 4.35 -17.73
CA GLU A 665 3.31 3.24 -17.21
C GLU A 665 3.30 2.03 -18.16
N PRO A 666 4.46 1.30 -18.30
CA PRO A 666 4.59 0.23 -19.30
C PRO A 666 3.56 -0.90 -19.16
N GLY A 667 3.08 -1.16 -17.92
CA GLY A 667 2.07 -2.18 -17.67
C GLY A 667 0.64 -1.82 -18.08
N ASN A 668 0.41 -0.55 -18.40
CA ASN A 668 -0.92 -0.04 -18.76
C ASN A 668 -1.10 0.22 -20.26
N ILE A 669 -0.04 0.10 -21.06
CA ILE A 669 -0.08 0.25 -22.53
C ILE A 669 0.42 -1.05 -23.15
N LEU A 670 -0.49 -1.82 -23.70
CA LEU A 670 -0.23 -3.18 -24.14
C LEU A 670 -0.56 -3.33 -25.62
N ILE A 671 0.24 -4.10 -26.35
CA ILE A 671 0.02 -4.43 -27.78
C ILE A 671 -0.30 -5.92 -27.90
N LYS A 672 -1.27 -6.27 -28.72
CA LYS A 672 -1.67 -7.65 -29.01
C LYS A 672 -0.59 -8.35 -29.82
N ASN A 673 -0.05 -9.44 -29.28
CA ASN A 673 0.95 -10.26 -29.95
C ASN A 673 0.31 -11.26 -30.93
N THR A 674 1.13 -12.00 -31.68
CA THR A 674 0.64 -13.01 -32.65
C THR A 674 -0.05 -14.21 -31.99
N ALA A 675 0.10 -14.41 -30.70
CA ALA A 675 -0.62 -15.43 -29.91
C ALA A 675 -2.00 -14.94 -29.44
N GLY A 676 -2.33 -13.65 -29.65
CA GLY A 676 -3.56 -13.02 -29.22
C GLY A 676 -3.53 -12.43 -27.82
N GLU A 677 -2.36 -12.39 -27.17
CA GLU A 677 -2.17 -11.87 -25.82
C GLU A 677 -1.75 -10.40 -25.86
N TYR A 678 -2.22 -9.59 -24.91
CA TYR A 678 -1.80 -8.21 -24.74
C TYR A 678 -0.56 -8.13 -23.84
N VAL A 679 0.53 -7.63 -24.42
CA VAL A 679 1.85 -7.57 -23.77
C VAL A 679 2.44 -6.17 -23.87
N SER A 680 3.24 -5.77 -22.89
CA SER A 680 4.02 -4.53 -22.94
C SER A 680 5.15 -4.70 -23.97
N VAL A 681 5.31 -3.72 -24.86
CA VAL A 681 6.35 -3.71 -25.89
C VAL A 681 7.02 -2.33 -25.95
N ASP A 682 8.32 -2.31 -26.23
CA ASP A 682 9.02 -1.06 -26.50
C ASP A 682 8.46 -0.41 -27.77
N ASN A 683 8.14 0.90 -27.72
CA ASN A 683 7.56 1.68 -28.80
C ASN A 683 6.23 1.12 -29.35
N PRO A 684 5.16 1.11 -28.53
CA PRO A 684 3.84 0.66 -28.96
C PRO A 684 3.30 1.51 -30.11
N TYR A 685 2.75 0.83 -31.13
CA TYR A 685 2.27 1.45 -32.37
C TYR A 685 1.14 0.61 -32.96
N VAL A 686 0.07 1.23 -33.47
CA VAL A 686 -1.10 0.54 -34.00
C VAL A 686 -1.32 0.74 -35.50
N GLY A 687 -0.61 1.66 -36.16
CA GLY A 687 -0.90 2.07 -37.53
C GLY A 687 -2.09 3.02 -37.60
N ASP A 688 -2.86 2.97 -38.73
CA ASP A 688 -4.08 3.77 -38.86
C ASP A 688 -5.20 3.20 -37.97
N VAL A 689 -5.86 4.08 -37.24
CA VAL A 689 -6.96 3.71 -36.35
C VAL A 689 -8.19 3.26 -37.18
N LEU A 690 -8.72 2.10 -36.86
CA LEU A 690 -9.87 1.49 -37.53
C LEU A 690 -11.15 1.59 -36.69
N SER A 691 -11.10 1.29 -35.41
CA SER A 691 -12.23 1.32 -34.50
C SER A 691 -11.78 1.26 -33.03
N PHE A 692 -12.75 1.45 -32.13
CA PHE A 692 -12.59 1.36 -30.69
C PHE A 692 -13.51 0.30 -30.11
N GLU A 693 -13.05 -0.41 -29.06
CA GLU A 693 -13.84 -1.36 -28.30
C GLU A 693 -13.66 -1.10 -26.81
N THR A 694 -14.75 -0.98 -26.08
CA THR A 694 -14.71 -0.88 -24.61
C THR A 694 -14.55 -2.28 -24.02
N GLU A 695 -13.34 -2.66 -23.64
CA GLU A 695 -13.07 -3.95 -23.01
C GLU A 695 -13.59 -3.98 -21.56
N GLU A 696 -13.43 -2.89 -20.84
CA GLU A 696 -13.90 -2.78 -19.46
C GLU A 696 -14.43 -1.38 -19.16
N ARG A 697 -15.73 -1.32 -18.83
CA ARG A 697 -16.41 -0.16 -18.29
C ARG A 697 -16.80 -0.44 -16.84
N THR A 698 -16.51 0.47 -15.93
CA THR A 698 -16.92 0.35 -14.52
C THR A 698 -18.44 0.46 -14.39
N SER A 699 -18.99 -0.02 -13.27
CA SER A 699 -20.41 0.16 -12.94
C SER A 699 -20.82 1.63 -12.84
N SER A 700 -19.88 2.55 -12.63
CA SER A 700 -20.11 4.00 -12.66
C SER A 700 -20.10 4.60 -14.07
N GLY A 701 -19.73 3.84 -15.09
CA GLY A 701 -19.76 4.27 -16.50
C GLY A 701 -18.41 4.75 -17.06
N ALA A 702 -17.35 4.85 -16.28
CA ALA A 702 -16.02 5.22 -16.77
C ALA A 702 -15.36 4.05 -17.51
N ILE A 703 -14.67 4.31 -18.62
CA ILE A 703 -13.86 3.30 -19.31
C ILE A 703 -12.56 3.10 -18.51
N ARG A 704 -12.30 1.85 -18.13
CA ARG A 704 -11.08 1.43 -17.43
C ARG A 704 -10.07 0.74 -18.35
N LYS A 705 -10.59 0.01 -19.40
CA LYS A 705 -9.77 -0.56 -20.46
C LYS A 705 -10.42 -0.29 -21.81
N LEU A 706 -9.64 0.24 -22.73
CA LEU A 706 -10.04 0.55 -24.10
C LEU A 706 -9.14 -0.21 -25.05
N ILE A 707 -9.74 -0.96 -26.00
CA ILE A 707 -9.02 -1.53 -27.13
C ILE A 707 -9.11 -0.57 -28.31
N ILE A 708 -7.99 -0.33 -28.93
CA ILE A 708 -7.82 0.47 -30.14
C ILE A 708 -7.41 -0.50 -31.24
N HIS A 709 -8.28 -0.70 -32.22
CA HIS A 709 -7.98 -1.51 -33.38
C HIS A 709 -7.26 -0.68 -34.45
N GLY A 710 -6.12 -1.14 -34.89
CA GLY A 710 -5.32 -0.46 -35.90
C GLY A 710 -4.96 -1.37 -37.07
N THR A 711 -4.40 -0.77 -38.14
CA THR A 711 -3.98 -1.52 -39.34
C THR A 711 -2.82 -2.47 -39.06
N ASP A 712 -1.96 -2.14 -38.12
CA ASP A 712 -0.71 -2.86 -37.85
C ASP A 712 -0.82 -3.73 -36.58
N ALA A 713 -1.54 -3.27 -35.56
CA ALA A 713 -1.76 -4.00 -34.32
C ALA A 713 -2.98 -3.45 -33.57
N ASP A 714 -3.49 -4.26 -32.62
CA ASP A 714 -4.43 -3.79 -31.60
C ASP A 714 -3.65 -3.35 -30.35
N ALA A 715 -4.03 -2.22 -29.74
CA ALA A 715 -3.54 -1.78 -28.47
C ALA A 715 -4.62 -1.84 -27.39
N MET A 716 -4.27 -2.25 -26.17
CA MET A 716 -5.09 -2.09 -24.98
C MET A 716 -4.52 -0.98 -24.11
N VAL A 717 -5.32 0.04 -23.84
CA VAL A 717 -4.99 1.15 -22.95
C VAL A 717 -5.74 0.96 -21.65
N CYS A 718 -5.00 0.78 -20.55
CA CYS A 718 -5.53 0.58 -19.21
C CYS A 718 -5.40 1.85 -18.36
N GLY A 719 -6.40 2.11 -17.51
CA GLY A 719 -6.46 3.28 -16.63
C GLY A 719 -7.11 4.49 -17.27
N GLU A 720 -7.98 5.14 -16.49
CA GLU A 720 -8.80 6.27 -16.97
C GLU A 720 -7.95 7.45 -17.47
N LEU A 721 -6.85 7.74 -16.77
CA LEU A 721 -5.97 8.85 -17.13
C LEU A 721 -5.21 8.59 -18.44
N ASN A 722 -4.74 7.35 -18.68
CA ASN A 722 -4.09 6.97 -19.93
C ASN A 722 -5.04 7.10 -21.11
N ILE A 723 -6.30 6.66 -20.96
CA ILE A 723 -7.34 6.77 -21.99
C ILE A 723 -7.58 8.24 -22.33
N ARG A 724 -7.68 9.11 -21.33
CA ARG A 724 -7.87 10.56 -21.52
C ARG A 724 -6.73 11.20 -22.31
N TYR A 725 -5.47 10.83 -22.03
CA TYR A 725 -4.30 11.35 -22.75
C TYR A 725 -4.23 10.83 -24.19
N VAL A 726 -4.42 9.54 -24.38
CA VAL A 726 -4.32 8.88 -25.71
C VAL A 726 -5.41 9.41 -26.66
N LEU A 727 -6.62 9.68 -26.15
CA LEU A 727 -7.72 10.26 -26.92
C LEU A 727 -7.79 11.80 -26.85
N GLY A 728 -6.74 12.45 -26.38
CA GLY A 728 -6.72 13.89 -26.14
C GLY A 728 -7.01 14.72 -27.39
N PRO A 729 -7.86 15.76 -27.29
CA PRO A 729 -8.30 16.57 -28.42
C PRO A 729 -7.25 17.57 -28.91
N GLY A 730 -6.23 17.90 -28.11
CA GLY A 730 -5.23 18.92 -28.45
C GLY A 730 -5.87 20.29 -28.74
N GLU A 731 -5.66 20.83 -29.96
CA GLU A 731 -6.23 22.10 -30.37
C GLU A 731 -7.69 22.01 -30.79
N ASN A 732 -8.25 20.80 -30.99
CA ASN A 732 -9.66 20.61 -31.33
C ASN A 732 -10.55 21.09 -30.19
N LYS A 733 -11.69 21.69 -30.54
CA LYS A 733 -12.56 22.31 -29.57
C LYS A 733 -13.54 21.32 -28.98
N ILE A 734 -13.54 21.26 -27.65
CA ILE A 734 -14.58 20.58 -26.89
C ILE A 734 -15.77 21.55 -26.77
N MET A 735 -16.93 21.10 -27.18
CA MET A 735 -18.21 21.79 -26.96
C MET A 735 -18.78 21.34 -25.62
N THR A 736 -18.99 22.27 -24.72
CA THR A 736 -19.54 22.01 -23.39
C THR A 736 -21.08 22.06 -23.36
N HIS A 737 -21.68 21.57 -22.28
CA HIS A 737 -23.13 21.67 -22.02
C HIS A 737 -23.68 23.10 -22.13
N THR A 738 -22.93 24.08 -21.65
CA THR A 738 -23.32 25.50 -21.72
C THR A 738 -23.00 26.15 -23.07
N GLN A 739 -22.75 25.35 -24.11
CA GLN A 739 -22.46 25.83 -25.50
C GLN A 739 -21.21 26.73 -25.55
N THR A 740 -20.22 26.47 -24.71
CA THR A 740 -18.91 27.12 -24.75
C THR A 740 -17.86 26.19 -25.31
N GLU A 741 -16.94 26.75 -26.11
CA GLU A 741 -15.80 26.02 -26.67
C GLU A 741 -14.57 26.16 -25.75
N THR A 742 -13.87 25.07 -25.56
CA THR A 742 -12.60 25.03 -24.82
C THR A 742 -11.62 24.04 -25.44
N SER A 743 -10.38 24.06 -25.04
CA SER A 743 -9.34 23.11 -25.51
C SER A 743 -8.56 22.57 -24.32
N PHE A 744 -8.21 21.30 -24.40
CA PHE A 744 -7.35 20.61 -23.43
C PHE A 744 -6.42 19.64 -24.13
N ASP A 745 -5.27 19.35 -23.57
CA ASP A 745 -4.36 18.36 -24.10
C ASP A 745 -4.88 16.93 -23.90
N PHE A 746 -5.79 16.70 -22.99
CA PHE A 746 -6.40 15.40 -22.71
C PHE A 746 -7.90 15.56 -22.45
N LEU A 747 -8.69 14.48 -22.57
CA LEU A 747 -10.12 14.52 -22.35
C LEU A 747 -10.47 14.92 -20.92
N PRO A 748 -11.58 15.67 -20.70
CA PRO A 748 -11.99 16.09 -19.35
C PRO A 748 -12.21 14.92 -18.39
N SER A 749 -12.71 13.77 -18.89
CA SER A 749 -12.97 12.57 -18.09
C SER A 749 -12.89 11.30 -18.96
N ALA A 750 -12.96 10.12 -18.32
CA ALA A 750 -13.12 8.83 -18.97
C ALA A 750 -14.59 8.34 -19.01
N TYR A 751 -15.54 9.16 -18.62
CA TYR A 751 -16.97 8.91 -18.76
C TYR A 751 -17.39 9.27 -20.18
N ILE A 752 -17.02 8.44 -21.13
CA ILE A 752 -17.14 8.71 -22.56
C ILE A 752 -17.87 7.58 -23.32
N TYR A 753 -18.51 7.97 -24.42
CA TYR A 753 -19.01 7.10 -25.47
C TYR A 753 -18.44 7.59 -26.81
N ILE A 754 -17.94 6.68 -27.66
CA ILE A 754 -17.29 7.00 -28.93
C ILE A 754 -18.22 6.59 -30.06
N GLU A 755 -18.53 7.52 -30.95
CA GLU A 755 -19.36 7.32 -32.18
C GLU A 755 -18.48 7.51 -33.41
N GLU A 756 -18.66 6.63 -34.43
CA GLU A 756 -18.02 6.80 -35.70
C GLU A 756 -18.75 7.85 -36.56
N LEU A 757 -17.97 8.71 -37.23
CA LEU A 757 -18.46 9.67 -38.22
C LEU A 757 -18.11 9.15 -39.61
N TYR A 758 -19.07 9.27 -40.52
CA TYR A 758 -18.95 8.74 -41.87
C TYR A 758 -19.01 9.87 -42.92
N ASP A 759 -18.13 9.78 -43.91
CA ASP A 759 -18.17 10.55 -45.14
C ASP A 759 -18.07 9.61 -46.33
N ASP A 760 -18.98 9.72 -47.28
CA ASP A 760 -19.12 8.83 -48.44
C ASP A 760 -19.07 7.31 -48.13
N GLY A 761 -19.56 6.91 -46.95
CA GLY A 761 -19.61 5.52 -46.50
C GLY A 761 -18.30 4.99 -45.85
N ALA A 762 -17.29 5.80 -45.71
CA ALA A 762 -16.06 5.50 -44.98
C ALA A 762 -16.01 6.26 -43.65
N VAL A 763 -15.34 5.68 -42.63
CA VAL A 763 -15.13 6.34 -41.36
C VAL A 763 -14.16 7.51 -41.59
N SER A 764 -14.65 8.75 -41.41
CA SER A 764 -13.92 9.99 -41.58
C SER A 764 -13.36 10.52 -40.26
N GLY A 765 -13.94 10.11 -39.13
CA GLY A 765 -13.56 10.56 -37.81
C GLY A 765 -14.38 9.94 -36.70
N TYR A 766 -14.28 10.50 -35.52
CA TYR A 766 -14.99 10.02 -34.34
C TYR A 766 -15.56 11.18 -33.55
N ARG A 767 -16.76 11.01 -33.03
CA ARG A 767 -17.36 11.92 -32.05
C ARG A 767 -17.25 11.26 -30.67
N ILE A 768 -16.62 11.95 -29.73
CA ILE A 768 -16.55 11.54 -28.34
C ILE A 768 -17.61 12.33 -27.57
N LEU A 769 -18.59 11.65 -27.02
CA LEU A 769 -19.61 12.18 -26.12
C LEU A 769 -19.16 11.90 -24.69
N GLY A 770 -19.07 12.91 -23.85
CA GLY A 770 -18.60 12.72 -22.49
C GLY A 770 -19.34 13.57 -21.45
N GLY A 771 -19.07 13.29 -20.20
CA GLY A 771 -19.57 14.05 -19.07
C GLY A 771 -18.62 14.03 -17.90
N GLY A 772 -18.67 15.11 -17.11
CA GLY A 772 -17.78 15.29 -15.99
C GLY A 772 -16.41 15.88 -16.36
N TYR A 773 -15.72 16.38 -15.31
CA TYR A 773 -14.35 16.85 -15.37
C TYR A 773 -13.59 16.38 -14.14
N GLY A 774 -12.67 15.46 -14.34
CA GLY A 774 -11.88 14.76 -13.33
C GLY A 774 -12.19 13.25 -13.27
N HIS A 775 -11.69 12.60 -12.24
CA HIS A 775 -11.74 11.14 -12.07
C HIS A 775 -13.11 10.60 -11.57
N GLY A 776 -13.96 11.44 -10.99
CA GLY A 776 -15.30 11.04 -10.54
C GLY A 776 -15.37 10.33 -9.20
N ILE A 777 -14.26 10.15 -8.47
CA ILE A 777 -14.23 9.52 -7.16
C ILE A 777 -14.34 10.57 -6.05
N GLY A 778 -15.25 10.36 -5.10
CA GLY A 778 -15.47 11.27 -3.99
C GLY A 778 -16.29 12.51 -4.39
N MET A 779 -15.87 13.69 -4.00
CA MET A 779 -16.69 14.91 -4.03
C MET A 779 -16.58 15.66 -5.37
N SER A 780 -17.74 15.98 -5.99
CA SER A 780 -17.82 16.96 -7.07
C SER A 780 -17.88 18.38 -6.51
N GLN A 781 -16.88 19.22 -6.82
CA GLN A 781 -16.80 20.60 -6.34
C GLN A 781 -17.98 21.46 -6.84
N ASN A 782 -18.40 21.28 -8.08
CA ASN A 782 -19.53 21.99 -8.66
C ASN A 782 -20.88 21.56 -8.06
N ALA A 783 -21.05 20.26 -7.79
CA ALA A 783 -22.22 19.78 -7.06
C ALA A 783 -22.34 20.39 -5.66
N VAL A 784 -21.22 20.53 -4.94
CA VAL A 784 -21.22 21.21 -3.64
C VAL A 784 -21.82 22.62 -3.72
N SER A 785 -21.41 23.41 -4.73
CA SER A 785 -22.00 24.76 -4.94
C SER A 785 -23.52 24.70 -5.10
N ALA A 786 -24.03 23.75 -5.88
CA ALA A 786 -25.48 23.60 -6.10
C ALA A 786 -26.20 23.10 -4.84
N MET A 787 -25.61 22.19 -4.07
CA MET A 787 -26.16 21.66 -2.82
C MET A 787 -26.28 22.76 -1.76
N VAL A 788 -25.23 23.55 -1.59
CA VAL A 788 -25.23 24.70 -0.66
C VAL A 788 -26.24 25.77 -1.06
N LYS A 789 -26.37 26.08 -2.35
CA LYS A 789 -27.42 26.98 -2.85
C LYS A 789 -28.83 26.46 -2.55
N ARG A 790 -29.02 25.15 -2.43
CA ARG A 790 -30.29 24.52 -2.00
C ARG A 790 -30.43 24.47 -0.46
N GLY A 791 -29.48 25.01 0.29
CA GLY A 791 -29.53 25.19 1.75
C GLY A 791 -28.89 24.08 2.56
N MET A 792 -28.17 23.11 1.94
CA MET A 792 -27.45 22.08 2.65
C MET A 792 -26.25 22.67 3.40
N LYS A 793 -25.92 22.10 4.55
CA LYS A 793 -24.77 22.48 5.36
C LYS A 793 -23.54 21.65 4.94
N TYR A 794 -22.36 22.11 5.32
CA TYR A 794 -21.10 21.47 4.91
C TYR A 794 -21.02 20.02 5.40
N ASP A 795 -21.48 19.68 6.59
CA ASP A 795 -21.54 18.35 7.16
C ASP A 795 -22.49 17.42 6.40
N ASP A 796 -23.71 17.86 6.08
CA ASP A 796 -24.67 17.14 5.24
C ASP A 796 -24.07 16.84 3.85
N VAL A 797 -23.31 17.78 3.28
CA VAL A 797 -22.65 17.62 1.98
C VAL A 797 -21.53 16.59 2.05
N LEU A 798 -20.72 16.63 3.12
CA LEU A 798 -19.66 15.62 3.34
C LEU A 798 -20.26 14.22 3.49
N GLU A 799 -21.33 14.05 4.29
CA GLU A 799 -22.05 12.78 4.44
C GLU A 799 -22.66 12.28 3.13
N PHE A 800 -23.06 13.19 2.22
CA PHE A 800 -23.53 12.78 0.91
C PHE A 800 -22.42 12.14 0.08
N PHE A 801 -21.20 12.68 0.07
CA PHE A 801 -20.10 12.17 -0.79
C PHE A 801 -19.28 11.05 -0.16
N TYR A 802 -19.18 11.01 1.17
CA TYR A 802 -18.33 10.04 1.89
C TYR A 802 -19.17 9.28 2.91
N ASN A 803 -19.14 7.94 2.85
CA ASN A 803 -19.93 7.10 3.74
C ASN A 803 -19.12 6.63 4.94
N ASN A 804 -19.81 6.39 6.04
CA ASN A 804 -19.20 5.83 7.26
C ASN A 804 -17.97 6.64 7.73
N VAL A 805 -18.09 7.96 7.67
CA VAL A 805 -17.05 8.89 8.13
C VAL A 805 -17.56 9.71 9.30
N ASP A 806 -16.66 9.96 10.25
CA ASP A 806 -16.86 10.90 11.34
C ASP A 806 -16.01 12.15 11.10
N ILE A 807 -16.57 13.33 11.29
CA ILE A 807 -15.81 14.57 11.32
C ILE A 807 -15.22 14.72 12.71
N VAL A 808 -13.91 14.66 12.83
CA VAL A 808 -13.18 14.75 14.11
C VAL A 808 -12.19 15.90 14.09
N ASN A 809 -11.85 16.42 15.27
CA ASN A 809 -10.80 17.42 15.40
C ASN A 809 -9.47 16.75 15.75
N ILE A 810 -8.39 17.16 15.09
CA ILE A 810 -7.03 16.58 15.23
C ILE A 810 -6.13 17.38 16.17
N TYR A 811 -6.58 18.52 16.72
CA TYR A 811 -5.82 19.36 17.63
C TYR A 811 -6.39 19.35 19.05
#